data_b4a2412a12d63c24bf1ac1dd3e19e44b
#
_entry.id   b4a2412a12d63c24bf1ac1dd3e19e44b
#
_cell.length_a   1.000
_cell.length_b   1.000
_cell.length_c   1.000
_cell.angle_alpha   90.00
_cell.angle_beta   90.00
_cell.angle_gamma   90.00
#
_symmetry.space_group_name_H-M   'P 1'
#
loop_
_entity.id
_entity.type
_entity.pdbx_description
1 polymer ?
#
loop_
_entity_poly.entity_id
_entity_poly.type
_entity_poly.pdbx_seq_one_letter_code
_entity_poly.pdbx_strand_id
1 'polypeptide(L)'
;MSKSEPSMNMEEALQSIFPAERIRTRLIDLVSFAADAGFYYLRPKAVVNPVSEQEIKALFNFSHQHGIPLTFRTAGTSLSGQSITDGILVDLSKFWNKIKIEEDGTQVRVQPGITGGMVNAMLRKYGKKIGPDPASIQSAMIGGIVSNNASGMCCGVQKNAYHTIRYIRFMLPNGQSYSTEIPGDYERFRFENPSLASSIESLRAHIIGNPSLYDLIREKYKTKNTVGYSVNALIDFEHPLDILAHLMVGAEGTLGFISEVVLQTVPDYPEKSTALLCFADLQTACKAIAPLVASGAEAVELMDNASLRSVAHLPGIPDILAALPSTGVALLTEYQANSREEVQAKLVAFHTALDGFPFAIAPKFTEDPVEQAFLWKIRKGMFPSVGAMRLSGTTVILEDIAVPVIQLGDAILDLQQLFQKYGYHDAIIFGHAKDGNIHFVVTQSFNSPSEVERYDLFIREVVELVTGKYKGALKAEHGTGRNMAPFVETEWGSEIYGIMKSIKKETDPMNLLNPGVLISSDRNAHIQYLKALPKVEEEVDKCIECGFCEYKCPSRDLTMTPRRRIVARRQMTLLREAGQIKEYKELLDQYQYDGLSTCAVDGLCAEACPVDINTGSLVKRLRKENHSKLANAVAMNVAKHFGATTVLVGAALKSASLMNRLLGRNAMLKLTRGMKKLVPATPLWSNQVVPSSMNHLPKASAASAGAETVVYFTTCINRKMGGSPVQKKPVAEIFMNIAEKTGVNLIIPDNINNTCCGQIFSSKGFTPAFQYTANQTIEKLWNWTEQGKWPVVLDISSCTYTLQTCRPQLTEENKRRFEALRIIDSIDLIADHILPRAQLSKKKNS
;
A
#
# COMPACT_ATOMS: atom_id res chain seq x y z
N MET A 1 6.08 -49.66 2.91
CA MET A 1 7.08 -48.82 2.23
C MET A 1 6.43 -48.28 0.95
N SER A 2 5.76 -47.15 1.02
CA SER A 2 5.26 -46.46 -0.16
C SER A 2 6.47 -45.78 -0.83
N LYS A 3 6.69 -46.12 -2.08
CA LYS A 3 7.65 -45.41 -2.94
C LYS A 3 7.20 -43.93 -2.95
N SER A 4 8.00 -43.03 -2.37
CA SER A 4 7.79 -41.60 -2.57
C SER A 4 7.86 -41.31 -4.07
N GLU A 5 6.75 -40.87 -4.66
CA GLU A 5 6.76 -40.31 -6.01
C GLU A 5 7.82 -39.19 -6.06
N PRO A 6 8.60 -39.08 -7.12
CA PRO A 6 9.58 -38.02 -7.26
C PRO A 6 8.85 -36.68 -7.15
N SER A 7 9.26 -35.84 -6.18
CA SER A 7 8.67 -34.52 -5.99
C SER A 7 8.74 -33.74 -7.31
N MET A 8 7.59 -33.37 -7.85
CA MET A 8 7.48 -32.59 -9.10
C MET A 8 8.34 -31.31 -8.97
N ASN A 9 9.24 -31.10 -9.92
CA ASN A 9 9.94 -29.82 -10.01
C ASN A 9 8.95 -28.74 -10.49
N MET A 10 8.47 -27.93 -9.55
CA MET A 10 7.44 -26.92 -9.79
C MET A 10 7.85 -25.92 -10.86
N GLU A 11 9.12 -25.54 -10.91
CA GLU A 11 9.62 -24.59 -11.90
C GLU A 11 9.54 -25.18 -13.31
N GLU A 12 10.06 -26.39 -13.51
CA GLU A 12 10.01 -27.08 -14.81
C GLU A 12 8.58 -27.31 -15.28
N ALA A 13 7.69 -27.71 -14.37
CA ALA A 13 6.29 -27.94 -14.69
C ALA A 13 5.56 -26.68 -15.16
N LEU A 14 5.83 -25.53 -14.52
CA LEU A 14 5.23 -24.25 -14.87
C LEU A 14 5.85 -23.58 -16.10
N GLN A 15 7.04 -23.99 -16.55
CA GLN A 15 7.69 -23.45 -17.75
C GLN A 15 6.91 -23.75 -19.04
N SER A 16 5.99 -24.73 -19.02
CA SER A 16 5.06 -24.96 -20.14
C SER A 16 4.02 -23.84 -20.31
N ILE A 17 3.77 -23.05 -19.25
CA ILE A 17 2.78 -21.98 -19.24
C ILE A 17 3.46 -20.60 -19.24
N PHE A 18 4.56 -20.46 -18.49
CA PHE A 18 5.22 -19.18 -18.26
C PHE A 18 6.70 -19.22 -18.64
N PRO A 19 7.27 -18.14 -19.16
CA PRO A 19 8.71 -18.01 -19.24
C PRO A 19 9.34 -17.94 -17.84
N ALA A 20 10.58 -18.42 -17.70
CA ALA A 20 11.27 -18.58 -16.40
C ALA A 20 11.31 -17.29 -15.56
N GLU A 21 11.44 -16.11 -16.18
CA GLU A 21 11.46 -14.82 -15.48
C GLU A 21 10.13 -14.44 -14.84
N ARG A 22 9.05 -15.15 -15.13
CA ARG A 22 7.72 -14.95 -14.53
C ARG A 22 7.30 -16.07 -13.56
N ILE A 23 8.22 -17.01 -13.29
CA ILE A 23 8.08 -18.06 -12.28
C ILE A 23 9.09 -17.76 -11.16
N ARG A 24 8.65 -17.80 -9.91
CA ARG A 24 9.48 -17.57 -8.73
C ARG A 24 9.35 -18.76 -7.79
N THR A 25 10.45 -19.47 -7.61
CA THR A 25 10.53 -20.67 -6.77
C THR A 25 11.70 -20.65 -5.79
N ARG A 26 12.56 -19.60 -5.84
CA ARG A 26 13.65 -19.41 -4.90
C ARG A 26 13.11 -19.18 -3.49
N LEU A 27 13.83 -19.65 -2.48
CA LEU A 27 13.40 -19.53 -1.09
C LEU A 27 13.02 -18.10 -0.70
N ILE A 28 13.82 -17.11 -1.10
CA ILE A 28 13.55 -15.70 -0.78
C ILE A 28 12.25 -15.19 -1.43
N ASP A 29 11.93 -15.68 -2.62
CA ASP A 29 10.69 -15.30 -3.31
C ASP A 29 9.48 -15.90 -2.58
N LEU A 30 9.53 -17.18 -2.22
CA LEU A 30 8.45 -17.88 -1.52
C LEU A 30 8.20 -17.28 -0.13
N VAL A 31 9.25 -17.02 0.63
CA VAL A 31 9.18 -16.35 1.94
C VAL A 31 8.59 -14.95 1.80
N SER A 32 8.98 -14.20 0.79
CA SER A 32 8.51 -12.82 0.56
C SER A 32 7.01 -12.69 0.34
N PHE A 33 6.37 -13.76 -0.16
CA PHE A 33 4.94 -13.80 -0.45
C PHE A 33 4.14 -14.64 0.56
N ALA A 34 4.78 -15.18 1.59
CA ALA A 34 4.15 -16.04 2.59
C ALA A 34 3.27 -15.29 3.61
N ALA A 35 3.36 -13.96 3.64
CA ALA A 35 2.59 -13.10 4.53
C ALA A 35 1.82 -12.02 3.75
N ASP A 36 0.67 -11.61 4.27
CA ASP A 36 -0.06 -10.40 3.91
C ASP A 36 -0.09 -9.41 5.10
N ALA A 37 -1.04 -8.48 5.14
CA ALA A 37 -1.19 -7.56 6.26
C ALA A 37 -1.85 -8.21 7.48
N GLY A 38 -2.41 -9.43 7.34
CA GLY A 38 -3.00 -10.21 8.42
C GLY A 38 -1.96 -10.90 9.30
N PHE A 39 -2.44 -11.67 10.24
CA PHE A 39 -1.61 -12.39 11.22
C PHE A 39 -1.43 -13.88 10.90
N TYR A 40 -1.50 -14.24 9.61
CA TYR A 40 -1.28 -15.60 9.10
C TYR A 40 -0.01 -15.70 8.25
N TYR A 41 0.54 -16.90 8.18
CA TYR A 41 1.72 -17.21 7.38
C TYR A 41 1.55 -18.56 6.66
N LEU A 42 1.57 -18.52 5.31
CA LEU A 42 1.53 -19.70 4.44
C LEU A 42 2.53 -19.53 3.32
N ARG A 43 3.55 -20.41 3.24
CA ARG A 43 4.59 -20.35 2.21
C ARG A 43 4.12 -21.02 0.93
N PRO A 44 3.97 -20.28 -0.18
CA PRO A 44 3.55 -20.85 -1.45
C PRO A 44 4.59 -21.82 -2.02
N LYS A 45 4.17 -22.72 -2.89
CA LYS A 45 5.05 -23.61 -3.68
C LYS A 45 5.71 -22.88 -4.84
N ALA A 46 5.01 -21.93 -5.43
CA ALA A 46 5.49 -21.04 -6.48
C ALA A 46 4.72 -19.72 -6.47
N VAL A 47 5.33 -18.66 -7.02
CA VAL A 47 4.65 -17.39 -7.34
C VAL A 47 4.76 -17.15 -8.84
N VAL A 48 3.64 -16.92 -9.51
CA VAL A 48 3.58 -16.69 -10.96
C VAL A 48 2.97 -15.34 -11.31
N ASN A 49 3.45 -14.73 -12.40
CA ASN A 49 2.97 -13.44 -12.88
C ASN A 49 2.35 -13.58 -14.28
N PRO A 50 1.04 -13.92 -14.41
CA PRO A 50 0.36 -14.01 -15.68
C PRO A 50 0.17 -12.65 -16.34
N VAL A 51 0.10 -12.64 -17.69
CA VAL A 51 -0.10 -11.43 -18.50
C VAL A 51 -1.38 -11.48 -19.34
N SER A 52 -2.07 -12.62 -19.39
CA SER A 52 -3.26 -12.85 -20.22
C SER A 52 -4.23 -13.84 -19.60
N GLU A 53 -5.50 -13.77 -20.05
CA GLU A 53 -6.52 -14.77 -19.69
C GLU A 53 -6.16 -16.18 -20.18
N GLN A 54 -5.44 -16.31 -21.30
CA GLN A 54 -4.98 -17.60 -21.81
C GLN A 54 -4.02 -18.29 -20.82
N GLU A 55 -3.11 -17.52 -20.20
CA GLU A 55 -2.22 -18.06 -19.16
C GLU A 55 -2.98 -18.41 -17.88
N ILE A 56 -4.00 -17.65 -17.50
CA ILE A 56 -4.89 -18.00 -16.38
C ILE A 56 -5.64 -19.30 -16.67
N LYS A 57 -6.19 -19.46 -17.88
CA LYS A 57 -6.85 -20.70 -18.30
C LYS A 57 -5.89 -21.89 -18.24
N ALA A 58 -4.68 -21.74 -18.74
CA ALA A 58 -3.67 -22.80 -18.68
C ALA A 58 -3.31 -23.14 -17.22
N LEU A 59 -3.27 -22.13 -16.35
CA LEU A 59 -2.99 -22.32 -14.93
C LEU A 59 -4.15 -23.04 -14.20
N PHE A 60 -5.42 -22.76 -14.54
CA PHE A 60 -6.56 -23.53 -14.04
C PHE A 60 -6.47 -24.99 -14.42
N ASN A 61 -6.17 -25.29 -15.71
CA ASN A 61 -5.98 -26.66 -16.17
C ASN A 61 -4.83 -27.36 -15.41
N PHE A 62 -3.71 -26.66 -15.21
CA PHE A 62 -2.58 -27.16 -14.44
C PHE A 62 -2.97 -27.47 -12.98
N SER A 63 -3.71 -26.57 -12.35
CA SER A 63 -4.21 -26.73 -10.97
C SER A 63 -5.11 -27.98 -10.86
N HIS A 64 -6.06 -28.15 -11.78
CA HIS A 64 -6.94 -29.31 -11.82
C HIS A 64 -6.18 -30.62 -12.07
N GLN A 65 -5.22 -30.61 -12.99
CA GLN A 65 -4.43 -31.80 -13.32
C GLN A 65 -3.58 -32.28 -12.15
N HIS A 66 -3.03 -31.35 -11.37
CA HIS A 66 -2.08 -31.67 -10.30
C HIS A 66 -2.67 -31.56 -8.88
N GLY A 67 -3.93 -31.15 -8.74
CA GLY A 67 -4.58 -30.94 -7.44
C GLY A 67 -3.89 -29.86 -6.59
N ILE A 68 -3.32 -28.81 -7.21
CA ILE A 68 -2.57 -27.77 -6.52
C ILE A 68 -3.44 -26.51 -6.43
N PRO A 69 -3.72 -26.02 -5.21
CA PRO A 69 -4.51 -24.81 -5.02
C PRO A 69 -3.91 -23.55 -5.66
N LEU A 70 -4.78 -22.64 -6.09
CA LEU A 70 -4.45 -21.32 -6.60
C LEU A 70 -5.01 -20.23 -5.69
N THR A 71 -4.22 -19.20 -5.44
CA THR A 71 -4.69 -18.00 -4.75
C THR A 71 -4.26 -16.76 -5.53
N PHE A 72 -5.23 -15.95 -5.95
CA PHE A 72 -4.97 -14.68 -6.61
C PHE A 72 -4.59 -13.62 -5.59
N ARG A 73 -3.56 -12.84 -5.92
CA ARG A 73 -3.09 -11.75 -5.06
C ARG A 73 -2.80 -10.50 -5.88
N THR A 74 -3.17 -9.36 -5.34
CA THR A 74 -2.76 -8.04 -5.82
C THR A 74 -1.80 -7.40 -4.81
N ALA A 75 -2.19 -6.36 -4.09
CA ALA A 75 -1.31 -5.67 -3.14
C ALA A 75 -0.99 -6.46 -1.85
N GLY A 76 -1.83 -7.44 -1.48
CA GLY A 76 -1.69 -8.17 -0.20
C GLY A 76 -1.82 -7.25 1.01
N THR A 77 -2.77 -6.34 0.97
CA THR A 77 -3.18 -5.48 2.08
C THR A 77 -4.29 -6.10 2.93
N SER A 78 -4.65 -7.34 2.64
CA SER A 78 -5.67 -8.13 3.33
C SER A 78 -5.30 -8.39 4.78
N LEU A 79 -6.29 -8.34 5.68
CA LEU A 79 -6.11 -8.47 7.13
C LEU A 79 -6.52 -9.85 7.68
N SER A 80 -7.25 -10.64 6.90
CA SER A 80 -7.86 -11.90 7.34
C SER A 80 -7.25 -13.17 6.69
N GLY A 81 -6.06 -13.07 6.07
CA GLY A 81 -5.32 -14.19 5.50
C GLY A 81 -5.87 -14.73 4.17
N GLN A 82 -6.67 -13.96 3.43
CA GLN A 82 -7.25 -14.39 2.17
C GLN A 82 -6.28 -14.29 0.97
N SER A 83 -5.13 -13.66 1.10
CA SER A 83 -4.20 -13.45 -0.02
C SER A 83 -2.88 -14.22 0.13
N ILE A 84 -2.89 -15.31 0.90
CA ILE A 84 -1.75 -16.22 1.10
C ILE A 84 -2.17 -17.68 0.86
N THR A 85 -1.20 -18.53 0.56
CA THR A 85 -1.46 -19.93 0.19
C THR A 85 -0.24 -20.81 0.42
N ASP A 86 -0.46 -22.11 0.57
CA ASP A 86 0.54 -23.17 0.46
C ASP A 86 0.56 -23.84 -0.94
N GLY A 87 -0.29 -23.36 -1.86
CA GLY A 87 -0.36 -23.72 -3.28
C GLY A 87 0.47 -22.80 -4.17
N ILE A 88 -0.08 -22.45 -5.35
CA ILE A 88 0.52 -21.45 -6.25
C ILE A 88 -0.14 -20.10 -6.02
N LEU A 89 0.69 -19.09 -5.74
CA LEU A 89 0.25 -17.70 -5.61
C LEU A 89 0.34 -17.00 -6.96
N VAL A 90 -0.78 -16.43 -7.40
CA VAL A 90 -0.94 -15.76 -8.70
C VAL A 90 -0.88 -14.25 -8.46
N ASP A 91 0.30 -13.65 -8.69
CA ASP A 91 0.53 -12.22 -8.46
C ASP A 91 0.14 -11.40 -9.68
N LEU A 92 -0.92 -10.62 -9.57
CA LEU A 92 -1.51 -9.78 -10.61
C LEU A 92 -0.98 -8.33 -10.59
N SER A 93 -0.22 -7.96 -9.58
CA SER A 93 0.18 -6.57 -9.32
C SER A 93 1.04 -5.95 -10.41
N LYS A 94 1.75 -6.77 -11.20
CA LYS A 94 2.76 -6.30 -12.16
C LYS A 94 2.21 -6.00 -13.56
N PHE A 95 1.30 -6.81 -14.08
CA PHE A 95 0.91 -6.77 -15.48
C PHE A 95 -0.56 -6.41 -15.74
N TRP A 96 -1.44 -6.57 -14.74
CA TRP A 96 -2.86 -6.29 -14.83
C TRP A 96 -3.20 -4.88 -14.34
N ASN A 97 -2.66 -3.84 -15.02
CA ASN A 97 -2.69 -2.47 -14.54
C ASN A 97 -3.27 -1.46 -15.56
N LYS A 98 -4.06 -1.94 -16.53
CA LYS A 98 -4.70 -1.06 -17.52
C LYS A 98 -5.85 -0.30 -16.85
N ILE A 99 -6.01 0.96 -17.30
CA ILE A 99 -7.09 1.86 -16.92
C ILE A 99 -7.57 2.64 -18.13
N LYS A 100 -8.87 2.82 -18.23
CA LYS A 100 -9.51 3.67 -19.24
C LYS A 100 -10.66 4.44 -18.58
N ILE A 101 -10.64 5.76 -18.70
CA ILE A 101 -11.75 6.62 -18.28
C ILE A 101 -12.76 6.64 -19.43
N GLU A 102 -14.02 6.41 -19.12
CA GLU A 102 -15.12 6.34 -20.07
C GLU A 102 -16.21 7.35 -19.68
N GLU A 103 -17.05 7.72 -20.66
CA GLU A 103 -18.20 8.58 -20.50
C GLU A 103 -17.91 9.86 -19.66
N ASP A 104 -16.89 10.61 -20.07
CA ASP A 104 -16.47 11.87 -19.41
C ASP A 104 -16.26 11.73 -17.89
N GLY A 105 -15.75 10.56 -17.49
CA GLY A 105 -15.41 10.29 -16.09
C GLY A 105 -16.54 9.71 -15.25
N THR A 106 -17.72 9.46 -15.80
CA THR A 106 -18.83 8.80 -15.08
C THR A 106 -18.60 7.31 -14.92
N GLN A 107 -17.73 6.73 -15.76
CA GLN A 107 -17.31 5.34 -15.69
C GLN A 107 -15.79 5.20 -15.78
N VAL A 108 -15.25 4.18 -15.16
CA VAL A 108 -13.84 3.81 -15.27
C VAL A 108 -13.68 2.31 -15.42
N ARG A 109 -13.02 1.91 -16.50
CA ARG A 109 -12.64 0.52 -16.78
C ARG A 109 -11.25 0.25 -16.25
N VAL A 110 -11.09 -0.80 -15.44
CA VAL A 110 -9.86 -1.07 -14.71
C VAL A 110 -9.56 -2.56 -14.60
N GLN A 111 -8.29 -2.90 -14.64
CA GLN A 111 -7.78 -4.23 -14.35
C GLN A 111 -7.39 -4.37 -12.87
N PRO A 112 -7.31 -5.61 -12.32
CA PRO A 112 -7.16 -5.85 -10.89
C PRO A 112 -5.88 -5.33 -10.25
N GLY A 113 -4.79 -5.13 -10.98
CA GLY A 113 -3.47 -4.75 -10.46
C GLY A 113 -3.19 -3.25 -10.36
N ILE A 114 -4.20 -2.39 -10.60
CA ILE A 114 -4.06 -0.94 -10.41
C ILE A 114 -4.55 -0.51 -9.03
N THR A 115 -3.86 0.46 -8.39
CA THR A 115 -4.29 0.94 -7.06
C THR A 115 -5.50 1.88 -7.17
N GLY A 116 -6.41 1.82 -6.19
CA GLY A 116 -7.54 2.75 -6.11
C GLY A 116 -7.10 4.21 -6.08
N GLY A 117 -5.99 4.52 -5.40
CA GLY A 117 -5.41 5.86 -5.36
C GLY A 117 -4.98 6.36 -6.75
N MET A 118 -4.42 5.52 -7.62
CA MET A 118 -4.07 5.88 -9.00
C MET A 118 -5.34 6.13 -9.82
N VAL A 119 -6.37 5.29 -9.67
CA VAL A 119 -7.66 5.48 -10.34
C VAL A 119 -8.26 6.83 -9.97
N ASN A 120 -8.30 7.17 -8.67
CA ASN A 120 -8.80 8.46 -8.20
C ASN A 120 -7.96 9.65 -8.69
N ALA A 121 -6.64 9.50 -8.75
CA ALA A 121 -5.76 10.54 -9.30
C ALA A 121 -6.08 10.86 -10.77
N MET A 122 -6.40 9.84 -11.56
CA MET A 122 -6.80 10.03 -12.98
C MET A 122 -8.22 10.58 -13.13
N LEU A 123 -9.14 10.26 -12.20
CA LEU A 123 -10.52 10.75 -12.20
C LEU A 123 -10.64 12.21 -11.70
N ARG A 124 -9.67 12.71 -10.95
CA ARG A 124 -9.70 14.06 -10.33
C ARG A 124 -10.02 15.17 -11.30
N LYS A 125 -9.46 15.14 -12.51
CA LYS A 125 -9.73 16.18 -13.55
C LYS A 125 -11.18 16.23 -14.02
N TYR A 126 -11.97 15.18 -13.71
CA TYR A 126 -13.40 15.11 -13.99
C TYR A 126 -14.26 15.42 -12.75
N GLY A 127 -13.66 15.76 -11.61
CA GLY A 127 -14.36 15.95 -10.35
C GLY A 127 -15.00 14.66 -9.84
N LYS A 128 -14.39 13.51 -10.11
CA LYS A 128 -14.91 12.16 -9.79
C LYS A 128 -13.89 11.32 -9.05
N LYS A 129 -14.40 10.30 -8.36
CA LYS A 129 -13.64 9.23 -7.71
C LYS A 129 -14.40 7.92 -7.78
N ILE A 130 -13.76 6.78 -7.45
CA ILE A 130 -14.48 5.52 -7.24
C ILE A 130 -15.25 5.56 -5.90
N GLY A 131 -16.32 4.79 -5.82
CA GLY A 131 -17.16 4.72 -4.62
C GLY A 131 -16.44 4.14 -3.40
N PRO A 132 -15.80 2.96 -3.49
CA PRO A 132 -15.02 2.39 -2.38
C PRO A 132 -13.84 3.29 -1.99
N ASP A 133 -13.74 3.61 -0.69
CA ASP A 133 -12.70 4.50 -0.13
C ASP A 133 -12.00 3.91 1.11
N PRO A 134 -11.48 2.64 1.03
CA PRO A 134 -10.79 2.04 2.16
C PRO A 134 -9.60 2.89 2.59
N ALA A 135 -9.26 2.87 3.88
CA ALA A 135 -8.11 3.62 4.41
C ALA A 135 -6.79 3.30 3.68
N SER A 136 -6.68 2.08 3.15
CA SER A 136 -5.55 1.58 2.36
C SER A 136 -5.58 1.96 0.87
N ILE A 137 -6.50 2.79 0.39
CA ILE A 137 -6.78 3.04 -1.04
C ILE A 137 -5.54 3.40 -1.89
N GLN A 138 -4.53 4.04 -1.28
CA GLN A 138 -3.27 4.36 -1.96
C GLN A 138 -2.46 3.12 -2.32
N SER A 139 -2.62 2.02 -1.58
CA SER A 139 -1.87 0.77 -1.71
C SER A 139 -2.76 -0.37 -2.19
N ALA A 140 -4.02 -0.42 -1.76
CA ALA A 140 -4.98 -1.44 -2.17
C ALA A 140 -5.27 -1.33 -3.67
N MET A 141 -5.27 -2.48 -4.33
CA MET A 141 -5.53 -2.59 -5.77
C MET A 141 -6.97 -3.01 -6.03
N ILE A 142 -7.50 -2.65 -7.19
CA ILE A 142 -8.90 -2.84 -7.56
C ILE A 142 -9.35 -4.29 -7.42
N GLY A 143 -8.52 -5.27 -7.81
CA GLY A 143 -8.86 -6.69 -7.65
C GLY A 143 -9.14 -7.07 -6.20
N GLY A 144 -8.34 -6.57 -5.24
CA GLY A 144 -8.58 -6.77 -3.81
C GLY A 144 -9.80 -5.99 -3.30
N ILE A 145 -9.98 -4.74 -3.74
CA ILE A 145 -11.13 -3.91 -3.38
C ILE A 145 -12.44 -4.58 -3.77
N VAL A 146 -12.52 -5.11 -4.99
CA VAL A 146 -13.70 -5.81 -5.51
C VAL A 146 -13.88 -7.18 -4.84
N SER A 147 -12.80 -7.99 -4.76
CA SER A 147 -12.89 -9.34 -4.20
C SER A 147 -13.23 -9.37 -2.71
N ASN A 148 -12.95 -8.30 -1.97
CA ASN A 148 -13.36 -8.15 -0.57
C ASN A 148 -14.68 -7.36 -0.41
N ASN A 149 -15.22 -6.77 -1.47
CA ASN A 149 -16.26 -5.75 -1.40
C ASN A 149 -15.90 -4.65 -0.39
N ALA A 150 -14.64 -4.21 -0.42
CA ALA A 150 -14.13 -3.23 0.51
C ALA A 150 -14.89 -1.91 0.39
N SER A 151 -15.20 -1.29 1.50
CA SER A 151 -15.87 0.01 1.53
C SER A 151 -14.96 1.12 2.07
N GLY A 152 -15.23 1.70 3.22
CA GLY A 152 -14.44 2.77 3.84
C GLY A 152 -15.29 3.81 4.55
N MET A 153 -14.73 5.01 4.70
CA MET A 153 -15.25 6.05 5.61
C MET A 153 -16.48 6.80 5.08
N CYS A 154 -16.55 7.06 3.76
CA CYS A 154 -17.65 7.79 3.14
C CYS A 154 -18.53 6.90 2.24
N CYS A 155 -18.07 5.70 1.99
CA CYS A 155 -18.67 4.75 1.06
C CYS A 155 -20.06 4.26 1.51
N GLY A 156 -20.16 3.82 2.76
CA GLY A 156 -21.36 3.12 3.24
C GLY A 156 -21.65 1.85 2.43
N VAL A 157 -22.90 1.41 2.45
CA VAL A 157 -23.34 0.28 1.64
C VAL A 157 -23.54 0.69 0.18
N GLN A 158 -24.10 1.88 -0.08
CA GLN A 158 -24.56 2.30 -1.41
C GLN A 158 -23.45 2.60 -2.41
N LYS A 159 -22.24 2.93 -1.95
CA LYS A 159 -21.11 3.30 -2.80
C LYS A 159 -20.02 2.23 -2.81
N ASN A 160 -20.24 1.04 -2.23
CA ASN A 160 -19.26 -0.05 -2.25
C ASN A 160 -19.10 -0.67 -3.66
N ALA A 161 -18.15 -1.61 -3.81
CA ALA A 161 -17.89 -2.23 -5.10
C ALA A 161 -19.12 -2.94 -5.67
N TYR A 162 -19.90 -3.63 -4.82
CA TYR A 162 -21.12 -4.35 -5.22
C TYR A 162 -22.15 -3.44 -5.91
N HIS A 163 -22.37 -2.24 -5.37
CA HIS A 163 -23.38 -1.30 -5.91
C HIS A 163 -22.84 -0.37 -7.02
N THR A 164 -21.53 -0.25 -7.15
CA THR A 164 -20.92 0.64 -8.15
C THR A 164 -20.36 -0.10 -9.37
N ILE A 165 -20.27 -1.42 -9.37
CA ILE A 165 -19.93 -2.20 -10.55
C ILE A 165 -21.04 -2.06 -11.60
N ARG A 166 -20.64 -1.59 -12.81
CA ARG A 166 -21.50 -1.55 -13.99
C ARG A 166 -21.36 -2.82 -14.81
N TYR A 167 -20.10 -3.24 -15.02
CA TYR A 167 -19.77 -4.45 -15.75
C TYR A 167 -18.60 -5.17 -15.10
N ILE A 168 -18.62 -6.48 -15.19
CA ILE A 168 -17.53 -7.34 -14.71
C ILE A 168 -17.20 -8.40 -15.75
N ARG A 169 -15.89 -8.56 -16.01
CA ARG A 169 -15.34 -9.65 -16.82
C ARG A 169 -14.59 -10.61 -15.90
N PHE A 170 -14.96 -11.87 -15.96
CA PHE A 170 -14.38 -12.91 -15.11
C PHE A 170 -14.19 -14.22 -15.83
N MET A 171 -13.36 -15.11 -15.29
CA MET A 171 -13.11 -16.45 -15.77
C MET A 171 -13.42 -17.48 -14.69
N LEU A 172 -14.17 -18.51 -15.05
CA LEU A 172 -14.47 -19.65 -14.19
C LEU A 172 -13.29 -20.65 -14.15
N PRO A 173 -13.21 -21.53 -13.14
CA PRO A 173 -12.17 -22.54 -13.03
C PRO A 173 -12.09 -23.50 -14.25
N ASN A 174 -13.18 -23.69 -14.97
CA ASN A 174 -13.21 -24.45 -16.23
C ASN A 174 -12.55 -23.72 -17.41
N GLY A 175 -12.04 -22.50 -17.20
CA GLY A 175 -11.34 -21.70 -18.20
C GLY A 175 -12.24 -20.94 -19.17
N GLN A 176 -13.54 -20.87 -18.90
CA GLN A 176 -14.50 -20.07 -19.68
C GLN A 176 -14.60 -18.66 -19.11
N SER A 177 -14.52 -17.64 -19.97
CA SER A 177 -14.63 -16.22 -19.60
C SER A 177 -15.95 -15.63 -20.05
N TYR A 178 -16.55 -14.83 -19.20
CA TYR A 178 -17.80 -14.11 -19.44
C TYR A 178 -17.69 -12.65 -19.05
N SER A 179 -18.52 -11.80 -19.66
CA SER A 179 -18.67 -10.40 -19.33
C SER A 179 -20.14 -10.00 -19.29
N THR A 180 -20.56 -9.34 -18.22
CA THR A 180 -21.91 -8.78 -18.13
C THR A 180 -22.15 -7.59 -19.07
N GLU A 181 -21.11 -7.09 -19.76
CA GLU A 181 -21.19 -6.07 -20.79
C GLU A 181 -21.61 -6.63 -22.15
N ILE A 182 -21.39 -7.93 -22.39
CA ILE A 182 -21.57 -8.57 -23.70
C ILE A 182 -22.91 -9.31 -23.73
N PRO A 183 -23.94 -8.82 -24.45
CA PRO A 183 -25.25 -9.46 -24.48
C PRO A 183 -25.23 -10.94 -24.89
N GLY A 184 -24.36 -11.32 -25.82
CA GLY A 184 -24.23 -12.71 -26.24
C GLY A 184 -23.67 -13.66 -25.16
N ASP A 185 -23.01 -13.14 -24.12
CA ASP A 185 -22.48 -13.97 -23.03
C ASP A 185 -23.59 -14.50 -22.12
N TYR A 186 -24.77 -13.87 -22.09
CA TYR A 186 -25.91 -14.32 -21.28
C TYR A 186 -26.44 -15.69 -21.78
N GLU A 187 -26.71 -15.80 -23.06
CA GLU A 187 -27.15 -17.07 -23.65
C GLU A 187 -26.00 -18.11 -23.67
N ARG A 188 -24.78 -17.63 -23.98
CA ARG A 188 -23.58 -18.49 -24.00
C ARG A 188 -23.34 -19.11 -22.61
N PHE A 189 -23.49 -18.36 -21.54
CA PHE A 189 -23.32 -18.86 -20.16
C PHE A 189 -24.29 -19.99 -19.84
N ARG A 190 -25.58 -19.83 -20.17
CA ARG A 190 -26.59 -20.87 -19.97
C ARG A 190 -26.29 -22.12 -20.79
N PHE A 191 -25.84 -21.94 -22.02
CA PHE A 191 -25.52 -23.05 -22.92
C PHE A 191 -24.27 -23.82 -22.50
N GLU A 192 -23.23 -23.11 -22.12
CA GLU A 192 -21.93 -23.72 -21.76
C GLU A 192 -21.90 -24.25 -20.32
N ASN A 193 -22.73 -23.70 -19.40
CA ASN A 193 -22.76 -24.09 -17.99
C ASN A 193 -24.22 -24.36 -17.49
N PRO A 194 -24.95 -25.30 -18.14
CA PRO A 194 -26.38 -25.50 -17.84
C PRO A 194 -26.63 -25.94 -16.39
N SER A 195 -25.76 -26.77 -15.81
CA SER A 195 -25.87 -27.22 -14.41
C SER A 195 -25.70 -26.04 -13.44
N LEU A 196 -24.68 -25.22 -13.62
CA LEU A 196 -24.42 -24.05 -12.77
C LEU A 196 -25.55 -23.02 -12.89
N ALA A 197 -26.02 -22.74 -14.11
CA ALA A 197 -27.12 -21.81 -14.36
C ALA A 197 -28.41 -22.28 -13.67
N SER A 198 -28.78 -23.54 -13.87
CA SER A 198 -29.98 -24.14 -13.24
C SER A 198 -29.87 -24.20 -11.70
N SER A 199 -28.68 -24.49 -11.17
CA SER A 199 -28.43 -24.47 -9.73
C SER A 199 -28.66 -23.06 -9.14
N ILE A 200 -28.08 -22.01 -9.76
CA ILE A 200 -28.27 -20.62 -9.33
C ILE A 200 -29.75 -20.22 -9.39
N GLU A 201 -30.47 -20.57 -10.46
CA GLU A 201 -31.89 -20.29 -10.59
C GLU A 201 -32.75 -21.02 -9.51
N SER A 202 -32.40 -22.25 -9.19
CA SER A 202 -33.05 -23.03 -8.14
C SER A 202 -32.80 -22.43 -6.75
N LEU A 203 -31.54 -22.04 -6.45
CA LEU A 203 -31.21 -21.38 -5.18
C LEU A 203 -31.92 -20.03 -5.04
N ARG A 204 -32.02 -19.26 -6.13
CA ARG A 204 -32.79 -18.02 -6.17
C ARG A 204 -34.28 -18.28 -5.89
N ALA A 205 -34.88 -19.24 -6.59
CA ALA A 205 -36.29 -19.59 -6.41
C ALA A 205 -36.55 -20.04 -4.97
N HIS A 206 -35.68 -20.81 -4.36
CA HIS A 206 -35.76 -21.23 -2.97
C HIS A 206 -35.76 -20.03 -2.00
N ILE A 207 -34.85 -19.06 -2.16
CA ILE A 207 -34.80 -17.85 -1.32
C ILE A 207 -36.05 -16.99 -1.52
N ILE A 208 -36.44 -16.71 -2.76
CA ILE A 208 -37.63 -15.88 -3.08
C ILE A 208 -38.93 -16.53 -2.57
N GLY A 209 -39.01 -17.87 -2.62
CA GLY A 209 -40.15 -18.65 -2.12
C GLY A 209 -40.21 -18.80 -0.59
N ASN A 210 -39.15 -18.39 0.12
CA ASN A 210 -39.06 -18.47 1.59
C ASN A 210 -38.95 -17.07 2.21
N PRO A 211 -40.05 -16.47 2.69
CA PRO A 211 -40.05 -15.12 3.26
C PRO A 211 -39.03 -14.93 4.39
N SER A 212 -38.79 -15.94 5.22
CA SER A 212 -37.88 -15.84 6.34
C SER A 212 -36.42 -15.69 5.88
N LEU A 213 -36.04 -16.43 4.82
CA LEU A 213 -34.67 -16.30 4.24
C LEU A 213 -34.52 -14.97 3.50
N TYR A 214 -35.57 -14.60 2.74
CA TYR A 214 -35.60 -13.35 1.98
C TYR A 214 -35.41 -12.14 2.93
N ASP A 215 -36.22 -12.10 4.02
CA ASP A 215 -36.17 -11.01 4.99
C ASP A 215 -34.85 -10.99 5.77
N LEU A 216 -34.30 -12.16 6.13
CA LEU A 216 -33.00 -12.25 6.80
C LEU A 216 -31.88 -11.69 5.93
N ILE A 217 -31.82 -12.06 4.65
CA ILE A 217 -30.81 -11.55 3.72
C ILE A 217 -30.97 -10.04 3.55
N ARG A 218 -32.16 -9.55 3.30
CA ARG A 218 -32.44 -8.11 3.16
C ARG A 218 -32.04 -7.31 4.41
N GLU A 219 -32.32 -7.82 5.59
CA GLU A 219 -31.99 -7.16 6.85
C GLU A 219 -30.47 -7.08 7.05
N LYS A 220 -29.75 -8.20 6.81
CA LYS A 220 -28.30 -8.27 6.95
C LYS A 220 -27.55 -7.30 6.04
N TYR A 221 -28.06 -7.04 4.83
CA TYR A 221 -27.40 -6.10 3.87
C TYR A 221 -27.88 -4.65 3.97
N LYS A 222 -28.72 -4.31 4.97
CA LYS A 222 -28.94 -2.90 5.34
C LYS A 222 -27.71 -2.26 5.96
N THR A 223 -26.82 -3.07 6.53
CA THR A 223 -25.51 -2.67 7.03
C THR A 223 -24.41 -3.28 6.17
N LYS A 224 -23.18 -2.82 6.33
CA LYS A 224 -22.01 -3.44 5.69
C LYS A 224 -21.89 -4.89 6.16
N ASN A 225 -21.73 -5.82 5.22
CA ASN A 225 -21.51 -7.23 5.51
C ASN A 225 -20.67 -7.89 4.41
N THR A 226 -19.56 -8.48 4.80
CA THR A 226 -18.64 -9.23 3.93
C THR A 226 -18.39 -10.64 4.47
N VAL A 227 -19.34 -11.18 5.25
CA VAL A 227 -19.29 -12.53 5.80
C VAL A 227 -19.90 -13.54 4.82
N GLY A 228 -19.08 -14.46 4.34
CA GLY A 228 -19.51 -15.40 3.30
C GLY A 228 -19.63 -14.76 1.92
N TYR A 229 -20.42 -15.37 1.04
CA TYR A 229 -20.71 -14.80 -0.29
C TYR A 229 -21.77 -13.73 -0.23
N SER A 230 -21.77 -12.81 -1.20
CA SER A 230 -22.79 -11.78 -1.39
C SER A 230 -24.13 -12.39 -1.83
N VAL A 231 -24.78 -13.16 -0.93
CA VAL A 231 -26.03 -13.91 -1.23
C VAL A 231 -27.22 -13.01 -1.58
N ASN A 232 -27.14 -11.70 -1.28
CA ASN A 232 -28.12 -10.72 -1.76
C ASN A 232 -28.18 -10.68 -3.30
N ALA A 233 -27.13 -11.10 -4.02
CA ALA A 233 -27.16 -11.23 -5.47
C ALA A 233 -28.28 -12.15 -5.96
N LEU A 234 -28.66 -13.16 -5.16
CA LEU A 234 -29.78 -14.07 -5.46
C LEU A 234 -31.16 -13.39 -5.29
N ILE A 235 -31.20 -12.21 -4.66
CA ILE A 235 -32.43 -11.39 -4.53
C ILE A 235 -32.39 -10.25 -5.55
N ASP A 236 -31.26 -9.57 -5.70
CA ASP A 236 -31.12 -8.32 -6.43
C ASP A 236 -31.13 -8.51 -7.95
N PHE A 237 -30.76 -9.72 -8.43
CA PHE A 237 -30.65 -10.03 -9.85
C PHE A 237 -31.51 -11.25 -10.25
N GLU A 238 -31.86 -11.31 -11.54
CA GLU A 238 -32.68 -12.40 -12.08
C GLU A 238 -31.88 -13.38 -12.93
N HIS A 239 -30.98 -12.86 -13.79
CA HIS A 239 -30.22 -13.70 -14.69
C HIS A 239 -29.03 -14.35 -13.97
N PRO A 240 -28.80 -15.68 -14.16
CA PRO A 240 -27.71 -16.42 -13.48
C PRO A 240 -26.31 -15.81 -13.69
N LEU A 241 -26.06 -15.20 -14.85
CA LEU A 241 -24.77 -14.55 -15.14
C LEU A 241 -24.58 -13.30 -14.26
N ASP A 242 -25.60 -12.46 -14.09
CA ASP A 242 -25.55 -11.27 -13.22
C ASP A 242 -25.42 -11.66 -11.75
N ILE A 243 -26.17 -12.69 -11.34
CA ILE A 243 -26.08 -13.25 -9.98
C ILE A 243 -24.65 -13.71 -9.70
N LEU A 244 -24.07 -14.51 -10.60
CA LEU A 244 -22.71 -15.04 -10.44
C LEU A 244 -21.67 -13.92 -10.46
N ALA A 245 -21.82 -12.93 -11.34
CA ALA A 245 -20.94 -11.76 -11.42
C ALA A 245 -20.92 -10.99 -10.09
N HIS A 246 -22.06 -10.81 -9.44
CA HIS A 246 -22.15 -10.12 -8.15
C HIS A 246 -21.75 -11.02 -6.97
N LEU A 247 -21.89 -12.34 -7.09
CA LEU A 247 -21.29 -13.29 -6.13
C LEU A 247 -19.76 -13.28 -6.17
N MET A 248 -19.14 -12.90 -7.31
CA MET A 248 -17.66 -12.69 -7.38
C MET A 248 -17.19 -11.51 -6.53
N VAL A 249 -18.08 -10.53 -6.28
CA VAL A 249 -17.79 -9.39 -5.41
C VAL A 249 -17.88 -9.84 -3.96
N GLY A 250 -16.78 -9.74 -3.24
CA GLY A 250 -16.65 -10.29 -1.89
C GLY A 250 -16.31 -11.78 -1.81
N ALA A 251 -16.10 -12.45 -2.96
CA ALA A 251 -15.76 -13.88 -2.98
C ALA A 251 -14.29 -14.19 -2.69
N GLU A 252 -13.44 -13.22 -2.52
CA GLU A 252 -12.02 -13.38 -2.14
C GLU A 252 -11.24 -14.36 -3.05
N GLY A 253 -11.60 -14.40 -4.34
CA GLY A 253 -10.97 -15.27 -5.34
C GLY A 253 -11.31 -16.76 -5.21
N THR A 254 -12.38 -17.13 -4.49
CA THR A 254 -12.77 -18.53 -4.28
C THR A 254 -13.70 -19.08 -5.38
N LEU A 255 -14.32 -18.21 -6.21
CA LEU A 255 -15.25 -18.61 -7.26
C LEU A 255 -14.65 -18.50 -8.69
N GLY A 256 -13.64 -17.67 -8.88
CA GLY A 256 -13.05 -17.44 -10.18
C GLY A 256 -12.03 -16.31 -10.19
N PHE A 257 -11.60 -15.93 -11.38
CA PHE A 257 -10.65 -14.85 -11.64
C PHE A 257 -11.37 -13.66 -12.26
N ILE A 258 -11.27 -12.48 -11.63
CA ILE A 258 -11.78 -11.21 -12.17
C ILE A 258 -10.66 -10.57 -13.00
N SER A 259 -10.89 -10.42 -14.32
CA SER A 259 -9.89 -9.86 -15.24
C SER A 259 -10.06 -8.36 -15.48
N GLU A 260 -11.29 -7.83 -15.38
CA GLU A 260 -11.61 -6.44 -15.61
C GLU A 260 -12.93 -6.06 -14.93
N VAL A 261 -13.04 -4.84 -14.45
CA VAL A 261 -14.31 -4.26 -13.99
C VAL A 261 -14.51 -2.87 -14.57
N VAL A 262 -15.77 -2.51 -14.81
CA VAL A 262 -16.21 -1.14 -15.09
C VAL A 262 -16.98 -0.64 -13.88
N LEU A 263 -16.45 0.39 -13.23
CA LEU A 263 -17.06 1.00 -12.06
C LEU A 263 -17.76 2.31 -12.45
N GLN A 264 -18.97 2.52 -11.95
CA GLN A 264 -19.57 3.85 -11.89
C GLN A 264 -18.80 4.70 -10.88
N THR A 265 -18.53 5.95 -11.26
CA THR A 265 -17.82 6.87 -10.38
C THR A 265 -18.81 7.70 -9.57
N VAL A 266 -18.35 8.21 -8.46
CA VAL A 266 -19.11 9.11 -7.58
C VAL A 266 -18.48 10.51 -7.62
N PRO A 267 -19.22 11.57 -7.28
CA PRO A 267 -18.67 12.91 -7.16
C PRO A 267 -17.50 12.96 -6.16
N ASP A 268 -16.43 13.67 -6.50
CA ASP A 268 -15.41 14.11 -5.54
C ASP A 268 -15.70 15.57 -5.23
N TYR A 269 -16.49 15.78 -4.19
CA TYR A 269 -17.00 17.10 -3.86
C TYR A 269 -15.88 18.08 -3.54
N PRO A 270 -15.86 19.28 -4.17
CA PRO A 270 -14.80 20.26 -3.96
C PRO A 270 -14.88 20.94 -2.60
N GLU A 271 -16.11 21.19 -2.10
CA GLU A 271 -16.33 21.91 -0.86
C GLU A 271 -16.56 20.95 0.30
N LYS A 272 -15.79 21.13 1.37
CA LYS A 272 -15.82 20.27 2.55
C LYS A 272 -15.76 21.11 3.82
N SER A 273 -16.47 20.67 4.86
CA SER A 273 -16.39 21.24 6.19
C SER A 273 -16.28 20.12 7.21
N THR A 274 -15.21 20.14 8.01
CA THR A 274 -14.84 19.02 8.89
C THR A 274 -14.74 19.50 10.33
N ALA A 275 -15.23 18.74 11.29
CA ALA A 275 -15.10 19.01 12.72
C ALA A 275 -14.78 17.75 13.52
N LEU A 276 -14.05 17.91 14.61
CA LEU A 276 -13.91 16.92 15.67
C LEU A 276 -14.88 17.25 16.78
N LEU A 277 -15.99 16.52 16.84
CA LEU A 277 -17.02 16.70 17.87
C LEU A 277 -16.66 15.89 19.11
N CYS A 278 -16.55 16.52 20.25
CA CYS A 278 -16.10 15.91 21.50
C CYS A 278 -17.26 15.74 22.48
N PHE A 279 -17.34 14.56 23.11
CA PHE A 279 -18.40 14.17 24.04
C PHE A 279 -17.81 13.66 25.36
N ALA A 280 -18.55 13.82 26.45
CA ALA A 280 -18.11 13.38 27.77
C ALA A 280 -18.07 11.86 27.93
N ASP A 281 -18.90 11.14 27.18
CA ASP A 281 -19.05 9.69 27.23
C ASP A 281 -19.54 9.10 25.91
N LEU A 282 -19.41 7.79 25.81
CA LEU A 282 -19.77 7.01 24.62
C LEU A 282 -21.26 7.04 24.27
N GLN A 283 -22.12 6.93 25.27
CA GLN A 283 -23.58 6.89 25.06
C GLN A 283 -24.08 8.23 24.48
N THR A 284 -23.54 9.32 24.97
CA THR A 284 -23.83 10.66 24.45
C THR A 284 -23.34 10.81 23.01
N ALA A 285 -22.12 10.36 22.71
CA ALA A 285 -21.60 10.37 21.34
C ALA A 285 -22.47 9.55 20.39
N CYS A 286 -22.90 8.34 20.78
CA CYS A 286 -23.72 7.47 19.95
C CYS A 286 -25.13 8.07 19.67
N LYS A 287 -25.72 8.80 20.62
CA LYS A 287 -26.99 9.51 20.41
C LYS A 287 -26.91 10.62 19.37
N ALA A 288 -25.71 11.19 19.14
CA ALA A 288 -25.50 12.21 18.12
C ALA A 288 -25.44 11.64 16.68
N ILE A 289 -25.21 10.33 16.51
CA ILE A 289 -24.98 9.75 15.18
C ILE A 289 -26.19 9.91 14.27
N ALA A 290 -27.39 9.54 14.72
CA ALA A 290 -28.60 9.62 13.89
C ALA A 290 -28.93 11.07 13.48
N PRO A 291 -28.92 12.09 14.39
CA PRO A 291 -29.03 13.49 14.00
C PRO A 291 -27.94 13.96 13.00
N LEU A 292 -26.70 13.54 13.15
CA LEU A 292 -25.60 13.86 12.23
C LEU A 292 -25.86 13.29 10.84
N VAL A 293 -26.29 12.04 10.75
CA VAL A 293 -26.66 11.42 9.46
C VAL A 293 -27.85 12.14 8.83
N ALA A 294 -28.89 12.44 9.61
CA ALA A 294 -30.07 13.16 9.14
C ALA A 294 -29.77 14.57 8.65
N SER A 295 -28.76 15.27 9.21
CA SER A 295 -28.30 16.57 8.74
C SER A 295 -27.43 16.51 7.47
N GLY A 296 -27.17 15.29 6.93
CA GLY A 296 -26.43 15.08 5.69
C GLY A 296 -24.92 14.97 5.84
N ALA A 297 -24.44 14.49 7.01
CA ALA A 297 -23.03 14.19 7.21
C ALA A 297 -22.59 13.04 6.29
N GLU A 298 -21.52 13.23 5.53
CA GLU A 298 -20.95 12.26 4.61
C GLU A 298 -20.08 11.24 5.36
N ALA A 299 -19.35 11.69 6.39
CA ALA A 299 -18.59 10.84 7.30
C ALA A 299 -18.94 11.15 8.75
N VAL A 300 -19.03 10.11 9.59
CA VAL A 300 -19.14 10.18 11.05
C VAL A 300 -18.25 9.08 11.63
N GLU A 301 -17.04 9.45 12.08
CA GLU A 301 -15.98 8.54 12.49
C GLU A 301 -15.80 8.55 14.00
N LEU A 302 -16.15 7.45 14.67
CA LEU A 302 -16.02 7.33 16.12
C LEU A 302 -14.58 7.01 16.51
N MET A 303 -14.13 7.60 17.62
CA MET A 303 -12.83 7.38 18.26
C MET A 303 -13.02 7.37 19.78
N ASP A 304 -12.75 6.24 20.42
CA ASP A 304 -12.81 6.15 21.88
C ASP A 304 -11.60 6.85 22.55
N ASN A 305 -11.61 6.98 23.85
CA ASN A 305 -10.53 7.64 24.58
C ASN A 305 -9.17 6.95 24.40
N ALA A 306 -9.15 5.61 24.36
CA ALA A 306 -7.92 4.84 24.13
C ALA A 306 -7.34 5.13 22.75
N SER A 307 -8.20 5.22 21.73
CA SER A 307 -7.84 5.60 20.36
C SER A 307 -7.21 7.00 20.30
N LEU A 308 -7.83 7.98 20.92
CA LEU A 308 -7.32 9.37 20.98
C LEU A 308 -5.95 9.43 21.67
N ARG A 309 -5.77 8.70 22.77
CA ARG A 309 -4.48 8.61 23.48
C ARG A 309 -3.39 7.97 22.63
N SER A 310 -3.72 6.99 21.79
CA SER A 310 -2.74 6.33 20.91
C SER A 310 -2.07 7.29 19.91
N VAL A 311 -2.71 8.41 19.60
CA VAL A 311 -2.21 9.47 18.70
C VAL A 311 -1.82 10.75 19.44
N ALA A 312 -1.72 10.73 20.77
CA ALA A 312 -1.40 11.89 21.61
C ALA A 312 -0.04 12.56 21.29
N HIS A 313 0.86 11.85 20.63
CA HIS A 313 2.16 12.37 20.18
C HIS A 313 2.05 13.37 19.02
N LEU A 314 0.89 13.46 18.35
CA LEU A 314 0.67 14.40 17.25
C LEU A 314 0.46 15.83 17.79
N PRO A 315 1.02 16.88 17.14
CA PRO A 315 0.81 18.28 17.53
C PRO A 315 -0.68 18.63 17.60
N GLY A 316 -1.12 19.34 18.66
CA GLY A 316 -2.50 19.76 18.87
C GLY A 316 -3.43 18.73 19.54
N ILE A 317 -3.08 17.45 19.55
CA ILE A 317 -3.86 16.41 20.24
C ILE A 317 -3.83 16.53 21.77
N PRO A 318 -2.70 16.84 22.43
CA PRO A 318 -2.65 16.99 23.89
C PRO A 318 -3.68 18.00 24.43
N ASP A 319 -3.91 19.10 23.70
CA ASP A 319 -4.87 20.15 24.09
C ASP A 319 -6.32 19.63 24.09
N ILE A 320 -6.67 18.81 23.07
CA ILE A 320 -7.98 18.15 22.97
C ILE A 320 -8.15 17.16 24.12
N LEU A 321 -7.14 16.31 24.38
CA LEU A 321 -7.19 15.33 25.47
C LEU A 321 -7.29 15.98 26.86
N ALA A 322 -6.62 17.11 27.06
CA ALA A 322 -6.67 17.84 28.33
C ALA A 322 -8.07 18.39 28.64
N ALA A 323 -8.87 18.65 27.59
CA ALA A 323 -10.24 19.15 27.73
C ALA A 323 -11.30 18.03 27.87
N LEU A 324 -10.93 16.76 27.63
CA LEU A 324 -11.83 15.62 27.68
C LEU A 324 -11.71 14.84 29.00
N PRO A 325 -12.84 14.35 29.57
CA PRO A 325 -12.80 13.40 30.67
C PRO A 325 -12.19 12.06 30.23
N SER A 326 -11.83 11.20 31.20
CA SER A 326 -11.26 9.88 30.92
C SER A 326 -12.19 8.93 30.16
N THR A 327 -13.49 9.21 30.13
CA THR A 327 -14.55 8.51 29.38
C THR A 327 -14.85 9.19 28.05
N GLY A 328 -14.14 10.29 27.70
CA GLY A 328 -14.43 11.12 26.56
C GLY A 328 -14.26 10.40 25.23
N VAL A 329 -15.12 10.71 24.27
CA VAL A 329 -15.18 10.13 22.92
C VAL A 329 -15.25 11.26 21.90
N ALA A 330 -14.68 11.06 20.72
CA ALA A 330 -14.79 12.01 19.63
C ALA A 330 -15.46 11.39 18.40
N LEU A 331 -16.23 12.20 17.68
CA LEU A 331 -16.74 11.92 16.35
C LEU A 331 -16.11 12.89 15.34
N LEU A 332 -15.27 12.41 14.42
CA LEU A 332 -14.85 13.20 13.28
C LEU A 332 -15.99 13.21 12.26
N THR A 333 -16.54 14.40 12.03
CA THR A 333 -17.71 14.59 11.17
C THR A 333 -17.35 15.48 9.98
N GLU A 334 -17.76 15.06 8.76
CA GLU A 334 -17.48 15.82 7.56
C GLU A 334 -18.73 15.98 6.70
N TYR A 335 -18.99 17.21 6.28
CA TYR A 335 -19.98 17.59 5.29
C TYR A 335 -19.30 17.91 3.96
N GLN A 336 -19.87 17.44 2.86
CA GLN A 336 -19.31 17.63 1.50
C GLN A 336 -20.44 18.07 0.57
N ALA A 337 -20.13 18.97 -0.39
CA ALA A 337 -21.10 19.43 -1.41
C ALA A 337 -20.40 19.98 -2.66
N ASN A 338 -21.19 20.31 -3.70
CA ASN A 338 -20.69 20.94 -4.93
C ASN A 338 -20.40 22.41 -4.76
N SER A 339 -21.07 23.09 -3.80
CA SER A 339 -20.88 24.50 -3.54
C SER A 339 -20.79 24.80 -2.03
N ARG A 340 -20.25 25.96 -1.72
CA ARG A 340 -20.12 26.44 -0.35
C ARG A 340 -21.48 26.70 0.29
N GLU A 341 -22.45 27.21 -0.50
CA GLU A 341 -23.82 27.45 -0.03
C GLU A 341 -24.50 26.14 0.40
N GLU A 342 -24.29 25.05 -0.34
CA GLU A 342 -24.81 23.73 0.03
C GLU A 342 -24.17 23.21 1.32
N VAL A 343 -22.86 23.42 1.52
CA VAL A 343 -22.18 23.06 2.78
C VAL A 343 -22.77 23.87 3.94
N GLN A 344 -22.96 25.18 3.76
CA GLN A 344 -23.54 26.03 4.80
C GLN A 344 -24.99 25.63 5.14
N ALA A 345 -25.80 25.24 4.16
CA ALA A 345 -27.15 24.71 4.40
C ALA A 345 -27.12 23.43 5.26
N LYS A 346 -26.16 22.53 5.00
CA LYS A 346 -25.96 21.31 5.84
C LYS A 346 -25.50 21.67 7.26
N LEU A 347 -24.63 22.69 7.42
CA LEU A 347 -24.23 23.17 8.75
C LEU A 347 -25.38 23.80 9.53
N VAL A 348 -26.27 24.51 8.86
CA VAL A 348 -27.53 24.99 9.49
C VAL A 348 -28.39 23.82 9.94
N ALA A 349 -28.54 22.78 9.13
CA ALA A 349 -29.25 21.55 9.51
C ALA A 349 -28.57 20.85 10.69
N PHE A 350 -27.25 20.81 10.75
CA PHE A 350 -26.49 20.32 11.91
C PHE A 350 -26.84 21.10 13.19
N HIS A 351 -26.76 22.43 13.15
CA HIS A 351 -27.07 23.25 14.32
C HIS A 351 -28.51 23.09 14.77
N THR A 352 -29.46 22.93 13.84
CA THR A 352 -30.87 22.65 14.16
C THR A 352 -31.08 21.29 14.78
N ALA A 353 -30.43 20.23 14.22
CA ALA A 353 -30.61 18.86 14.68
C ALA A 353 -29.95 18.58 16.04
N LEU A 354 -28.91 19.35 16.39
CA LEU A 354 -28.13 19.20 17.61
C LEU A 354 -28.16 20.45 18.50
N ASP A 355 -29.21 21.26 18.40
CA ASP A 355 -29.41 22.41 19.29
C ASP A 355 -29.55 21.92 20.74
N GLY A 356 -28.80 22.58 21.65
CA GLY A 356 -28.72 22.18 23.05
C GLY A 356 -28.08 20.82 23.35
N PHE A 357 -27.49 20.16 22.36
CA PHE A 357 -26.84 18.85 22.56
C PHE A 357 -25.59 18.99 23.44
N PRO A 358 -25.34 18.07 24.43
CA PRO A 358 -24.29 18.23 25.44
C PRO A 358 -22.88 17.87 24.88
N PHE A 359 -22.30 18.75 24.07
CA PHE A 359 -20.91 18.61 23.66
C PHE A 359 -19.95 18.91 24.82
N ALA A 360 -18.90 18.12 24.95
CA ALA A 360 -17.85 18.38 25.95
C ALA A 360 -16.98 19.62 25.57
N ILE A 361 -16.85 19.84 24.25
CA ILE A 361 -16.16 21.01 23.67
C ILE A 361 -17.08 21.57 22.59
N ALA A 362 -17.24 22.88 22.51
CA ALA A 362 -18.06 23.52 21.49
C ALA A 362 -17.60 23.11 20.06
N PRO A 363 -18.50 22.67 19.19
CA PRO A 363 -18.18 22.28 17.83
C PRO A 363 -17.49 23.40 17.04
N LYS A 364 -16.36 23.06 16.39
CA LYS A 364 -15.64 23.98 15.51
C LYS A 364 -15.44 23.29 14.16
N PHE A 365 -16.17 23.73 13.16
CA PHE A 365 -16.00 23.31 11.78
C PHE A 365 -14.92 24.11 11.07
N THR A 366 -14.10 23.43 10.26
CA THR A 366 -13.06 24.06 9.44
C THR A 366 -13.26 23.77 7.96
N GLU A 367 -13.05 24.78 7.13
CA GLU A 367 -12.98 24.67 5.67
C GLU A 367 -11.52 24.74 5.17
N ASP A 368 -10.54 24.93 6.08
CA ASP A 368 -9.11 24.95 5.74
C ASP A 368 -8.62 23.53 5.39
N PRO A 369 -8.11 23.31 4.17
CA PRO A 369 -7.63 22.00 3.75
C PRO A 369 -6.49 21.43 4.61
N VAL A 370 -5.66 22.30 5.22
CA VAL A 370 -4.54 21.87 6.08
C VAL A 370 -5.08 21.35 7.42
N GLU A 371 -6.02 22.08 8.03
CA GLU A 371 -6.68 21.63 9.26
C GLU A 371 -7.51 20.36 9.01
N GLN A 372 -8.25 20.28 7.90
CA GLN A 372 -8.99 19.06 7.51
C GLN A 372 -8.05 17.86 7.35
N ALA A 373 -6.95 18.03 6.63
CA ALA A 373 -5.95 16.97 6.44
C ALA A 373 -5.36 16.50 7.78
N PHE A 374 -5.16 17.41 8.73
CA PHE A 374 -4.70 17.09 10.08
C PHE A 374 -5.74 16.25 10.84
N LEU A 375 -7.01 16.64 10.86
CA LEU A 375 -8.09 15.90 11.51
C LEU A 375 -8.22 14.48 10.93
N TRP A 376 -8.17 14.35 9.60
CA TRP A 376 -8.14 13.04 8.94
C TRP A 376 -6.88 12.23 9.22
N LYS A 377 -5.72 12.89 9.41
CA LYS A 377 -4.48 12.22 9.82
C LYS A 377 -4.61 11.59 11.21
N ILE A 378 -5.28 12.26 12.16
CA ILE A 378 -5.61 11.71 13.47
C ILE A 378 -6.36 10.40 13.31
N ARG A 379 -7.48 10.40 12.59
CA ARG A 379 -8.33 9.23 12.39
C ARG A 379 -7.60 8.08 11.68
N LYS A 380 -6.88 8.36 10.61
CA LYS A 380 -6.14 7.36 9.85
C LYS A 380 -4.92 6.81 10.58
N GLY A 381 -4.40 7.54 11.55
CA GLY A 381 -3.21 7.17 12.33
C GLY A 381 -3.47 6.16 13.45
N MET A 382 -4.72 5.83 13.80
CA MET A 382 -5.04 5.04 14.99
C MET A 382 -4.54 3.61 14.91
N PHE A 383 -4.88 2.86 13.86
CA PHE A 383 -4.38 1.50 13.67
C PHE A 383 -2.84 1.42 13.66
N PRO A 384 -2.14 2.26 12.88
CA PRO A 384 -0.69 2.29 12.89
C PRO A 384 -0.08 2.65 14.25
N SER A 385 -0.70 3.55 15.00
CA SER A 385 -0.19 3.97 16.32
C SER A 385 -0.12 2.82 17.31
N VAL A 386 -1.13 1.95 17.34
CA VAL A 386 -1.08 0.72 18.15
C VAL A 386 0.08 -0.17 17.70
N GLY A 387 0.27 -0.31 16.39
CA GLY A 387 1.41 -1.04 15.84
C GLY A 387 2.76 -0.50 16.29
N ALA A 388 2.89 0.83 16.39
CA ALA A 388 4.11 1.49 16.84
C ALA A 388 4.41 1.30 18.34
N MET A 389 3.37 1.16 19.18
CA MET A 389 3.50 1.00 20.62
C MET A 389 3.52 -0.45 21.10
N ARG A 390 3.21 -1.42 20.24
CA ARG A 390 3.16 -2.84 20.58
C ARG A 390 4.47 -3.34 21.16
N LEU A 391 4.39 -4.32 22.05
CA LEU A 391 5.56 -5.03 22.53
C LEU A 391 6.18 -5.85 21.39
N SER A 392 7.51 -5.91 21.36
CA SER A 392 8.24 -6.80 20.45
C SER A 392 7.80 -8.26 20.63
N GLY A 393 7.61 -8.99 19.54
CA GLY A 393 7.11 -10.37 19.58
C GLY A 393 5.60 -10.52 19.60
N THR A 394 4.83 -9.39 19.59
CA THR A 394 3.38 -9.44 19.44
C THR A 394 2.94 -9.05 18.04
N THR A 395 1.77 -9.47 17.62
CA THR A 395 1.09 -9.01 16.39
C THR A 395 -0.01 -8.03 16.74
N VAL A 396 -0.44 -7.25 15.75
CA VAL A 396 -1.62 -6.39 15.84
C VAL A 396 -2.76 -7.08 15.13
N ILE A 397 -3.87 -7.26 15.81
CA ILE A 397 -5.09 -7.82 15.26
C ILE A 397 -6.10 -6.68 15.15
N LEU A 398 -6.58 -6.45 13.92
CA LEU A 398 -7.63 -5.49 13.61
C LEU A 398 -8.87 -6.27 13.20
N GLU A 399 -9.89 -6.24 14.03
CA GLU A 399 -11.20 -6.80 13.75
C GLU A 399 -12.18 -5.73 13.31
N ASP A 400 -13.22 -6.17 12.62
CA ASP A 400 -14.12 -5.32 11.87
C ASP A 400 -15.54 -5.88 11.95
N ILE A 401 -16.38 -5.30 12.80
CA ILE A 401 -17.78 -5.74 13.00
C ILE A 401 -18.77 -4.65 12.64
N ALA A 402 -19.99 -5.04 12.29
CA ALA A 402 -21.10 -4.11 12.15
C ALA A 402 -22.28 -4.54 13.02
N VAL A 403 -22.91 -3.55 13.67
CA VAL A 403 -24.12 -3.73 14.47
C VAL A 403 -25.14 -2.65 14.11
N PRO A 404 -26.44 -2.82 14.40
CA PRO A 404 -27.40 -1.74 14.20
C PRO A 404 -26.95 -0.46 14.91
N VAL A 405 -27.00 0.68 14.22
CA VAL A 405 -26.47 1.97 14.72
C VAL A 405 -27.03 2.32 16.09
N ILE A 406 -28.32 2.03 16.34
CA ILE A 406 -28.98 2.31 17.61
C ILE A 406 -28.40 1.50 18.79
N GLN A 407 -27.74 0.39 18.53
CA GLN A 407 -27.14 -0.50 19.52
C GLN A 407 -25.62 -0.33 19.62
N LEU A 408 -25.05 0.61 18.85
CA LEU A 408 -23.61 0.76 18.71
C LEU A 408 -22.91 1.06 20.05
N GLY A 409 -23.50 1.94 20.86
CA GLY A 409 -22.93 2.30 22.17
C GLY A 409 -22.87 1.09 23.12
N ASP A 410 -23.95 0.32 23.20
CA ASP A 410 -24.02 -0.88 24.04
C ASP A 410 -23.02 -1.95 23.56
N ALA A 411 -22.92 -2.14 22.24
CA ALA A 411 -21.99 -3.10 21.66
C ALA A 411 -20.54 -2.75 21.97
N ILE A 412 -20.18 -1.46 21.94
CA ILE A 412 -18.83 -1.00 22.30
C ILE A 412 -18.56 -1.24 23.78
N LEU A 413 -19.49 -0.95 24.67
CA LEU A 413 -19.32 -1.19 26.12
C LEU A 413 -19.15 -2.69 26.43
N ASP A 414 -19.93 -3.56 25.81
CA ASP A 414 -19.77 -5.01 25.98
C ASP A 414 -18.43 -5.51 25.45
N LEU A 415 -17.95 -5.01 24.30
CA LEU A 415 -16.60 -5.31 23.80
C LEU A 415 -15.51 -4.86 24.76
N GLN A 416 -15.63 -3.68 25.35
CA GLN A 416 -14.69 -3.20 26.35
C GLN A 416 -14.66 -4.10 27.59
N GLN A 417 -15.79 -4.69 28.02
CA GLN A 417 -15.83 -5.70 29.07
C GLN A 417 -15.09 -6.98 28.66
N LEU A 418 -15.23 -7.42 27.41
CA LEU A 418 -14.49 -8.59 26.89
C LEU A 418 -12.97 -8.29 26.88
N PHE A 419 -12.57 -7.07 26.50
CA PHE A 419 -11.15 -6.69 26.55
C PHE A 419 -10.59 -6.80 27.97
N GLN A 420 -11.31 -6.30 28.95
CA GLN A 420 -10.91 -6.42 30.35
C GLN A 420 -10.85 -7.90 30.80
N LYS A 421 -11.86 -8.70 30.48
CA LYS A 421 -11.93 -10.14 30.81
C LYS A 421 -10.72 -10.91 30.27
N TYR A 422 -10.28 -10.59 29.05
CA TYR A 422 -9.17 -11.29 28.39
C TYR A 422 -7.83 -10.58 28.50
N GLY A 423 -7.74 -9.48 29.27
CA GLY A 423 -6.49 -8.76 29.55
C GLY A 423 -5.95 -7.95 28.37
N TYR A 424 -6.81 -7.50 27.45
CA TYR A 424 -6.44 -6.58 26.36
C TYR A 424 -6.61 -5.11 26.78
N HIS A 425 -5.81 -4.70 27.77
CA HIS A 425 -5.95 -3.36 28.38
C HIS A 425 -5.57 -2.21 27.45
N ASP A 426 -4.78 -2.47 26.41
CA ASP A 426 -4.35 -1.50 25.41
C ASP A 426 -5.23 -1.52 24.16
N ALA A 427 -6.37 -2.21 24.19
CA ALA A 427 -7.31 -2.26 23.07
C ALA A 427 -7.89 -0.87 22.78
N ILE A 428 -8.04 -0.55 21.48
CA ILE A 428 -8.68 0.67 21.03
C ILE A 428 -9.89 0.35 20.16
N ILE A 429 -10.87 1.27 20.14
CA ILE A 429 -12.05 1.16 19.28
C ILE A 429 -12.20 2.46 18.49
N PHE A 430 -12.38 2.30 17.18
CA PHE A 430 -12.72 3.38 16.26
C PHE A 430 -13.56 2.83 15.10
N GLY A 431 -14.23 3.67 14.33
CA GLY A 431 -14.99 3.13 13.19
C GLY A 431 -15.94 4.11 12.53
N HIS A 432 -16.65 3.58 11.54
CA HIS A 432 -17.60 4.29 10.70
C HIS A 432 -18.99 4.28 11.38
N ALA A 433 -19.17 5.18 12.35
CA ALA A 433 -20.34 5.16 13.26
C ALA A 433 -21.66 5.27 12.53
N LYS A 434 -21.73 6.03 11.42
CA LYS A 434 -22.96 6.15 10.61
C LYS A 434 -23.44 4.83 10.04
N ASP A 435 -22.53 3.87 9.83
CA ASP A 435 -22.82 2.56 9.26
C ASP A 435 -22.92 1.46 10.34
N GLY A 436 -22.80 1.83 11.62
CA GLY A 436 -22.72 0.86 12.72
C GLY A 436 -21.47 -0.02 12.67
N ASN A 437 -20.48 0.36 11.85
CA ASN A 437 -19.26 -0.41 11.63
C ASN A 437 -18.14 0.13 12.52
N ILE A 438 -17.62 -0.73 13.37
CA ILE A 438 -16.48 -0.43 14.25
C ILE A 438 -15.35 -1.40 14.04
N HIS A 439 -14.16 -0.85 14.20
CA HIS A 439 -12.91 -1.60 14.26
C HIS A 439 -12.43 -1.62 15.70
N PHE A 440 -11.93 -2.76 16.15
CA PHE A 440 -11.15 -2.81 17.37
C PHE A 440 -9.77 -3.39 17.10
N VAL A 441 -8.80 -2.91 17.87
CA VAL A 441 -7.40 -3.31 17.70
C VAL A 441 -6.90 -3.85 19.02
N VAL A 442 -6.38 -5.08 19.00
CA VAL A 442 -5.71 -5.71 20.13
C VAL A 442 -4.29 -6.12 19.76
N THR A 443 -3.39 -6.12 20.74
CA THR A 443 -2.05 -6.69 20.58
C THR A 443 -2.02 -8.11 21.14
N GLN A 444 -1.54 -9.07 20.36
CA GLN A 444 -1.57 -10.50 20.69
C GLN A 444 -0.23 -11.15 20.39
N SER A 445 0.26 -11.95 21.32
CA SER A 445 1.33 -12.91 21.07
C SER A 445 0.72 -14.27 20.71
N PHE A 446 1.42 -15.02 19.85
CA PHE A 446 1.09 -16.40 19.52
C PHE A 446 2.26 -17.33 19.85
N ASN A 447 3.12 -16.94 20.79
CA ASN A 447 4.36 -17.65 21.10
C ASN A 447 4.16 -18.83 22.08
N SER A 448 2.97 -18.97 22.67
CA SER A 448 2.64 -20.08 23.56
C SER A 448 1.22 -20.61 23.31
N PRO A 449 0.95 -21.90 23.63
CA PRO A 449 -0.40 -22.47 23.51
C PRO A 449 -1.45 -21.71 24.33
N SER A 450 -1.11 -21.20 25.51
CA SER A 450 -2.04 -20.46 26.37
C SER A 450 -2.43 -19.10 25.78
N GLU A 451 -1.53 -18.45 25.03
CA GLU A 451 -1.85 -17.21 24.32
C GLU A 451 -2.75 -17.46 23.12
N VAL A 452 -2.56 -18.58 22.42
CA VAL A 452 -3.45 -19.00 21.31
C VAL A 452 -4.83 -19.34 21.86
N GLU A 453 -4.91 -20.08 22.97
CA GLU A 453 -6.18 -20.42 23.64
C GLU A 453 -6.92 -19.16 24.12
N ARG A 454 -6.20 -18.21 24.72
CA ARG A 454 -6.78 -16.91 25.12
C ARG A 454 -7.42 -16.20 23.95
N TYR A 455 -6.75 -16.16 22.81
CA TYR A 455 -7.27 -15.54 21.58
C TYR A 455 -8.48 -16.31 21.04
N ASP A 456 -8.45 -17.63 21.00
CA ASP A 456 -9.57 -18.46 20.55
C ASP A 456 -10.82 -18.22 21.38
N LEU A 457 -10.70 -18.25 22.71
CA LEU A 457 -11.81 -18.00 23.63
C LEU A 457 -12.36 -16.58 23.47
N PHE A 458 -11.48 -15.58 23.35
CA PHE A 458 -11.89 -14.19 23.12
C PHE A 458 -12.69 -14.02 21.83
N ILE A 459 -12.19 -14.54 20.70
CA ILE A 459 -12.88 -14.42 19.41
C ILE A 459 -14.21 -15.14 19.41
N ARG A 460 -14.33 -16.32 20.04
CA ARG A 460 -15.60 -17.04 20.14
C ARG A 460 -16.63 -16.25 20.95
N GLU A 461 -16.25 -15.58 22.02
CA GLU A 461 -17.16 -14.72 22.77
C GLU A 461 -17.53 -13.46 21.99
N VAL A 462 -16.61 -12.87 21.20
CA VAL A 462 -16.94 -11.79 20.28
C VAL A 462 -17.97 -12.24 19.22
N VAL A 463 -17.77 -13.43 18.66
CA VAL A 463 -18.73 -14.03 17.70
C VAL A 463 -20.11 -14.19 18.33
N GLU A 464 -20.21 -14.76 19.53
CA GLU A 464 -21.48 -14.93 20.26
C GLU A 464 -22.13 -13.58 20.55
N LEU A 465 -21.35 -12.60 21.01
CA LEU A 465 -21.82 -11.25 21.29
C LEU A 465 -22.43 -10.60 20.03
N VAL A 466 -21.68 -10.59 18.93
CA VAL A 466 -22.08 -9.90 17.70
C VAL A 466 -23.26 -10.60 17.03
N THR A 467 -23.21 -11.92 16.86
CA THR A 467 -24.26 -12.66 16.15
C THR A 467 -25.48 -12.99 17.03
N GLY A 468 -25.24 -13.32 18.29
CA GLY A 468 -26.28 -13.72 19.25
C GLY A 468 -27.06 -12.54 19.81
N LYS A 469 -26.36 -11.58 20.46
CA LYS A 469 -27.01 -10.43 21.12
C LYS A 469 -27.41 -9.32 20.14
N TYR A 470 -26.50 -8.92 19.24
CA TYR A 470 -26.70 -7.74 18.37
C TYR A 470 -27.21 -8.07 16.97
N LYS A 471 -27.26 -9.34 16.57
CA LYS A 471 -27.63 -9.79 15.20
C LYS A 471 -26.81 -9.09 14.10
N GLY A 472 -25.58 -8.69 14.45
CA GLY A 472 -24.65 -7.95 13.62
C GLY A 472 -23.93 -8.81 12.59
N ALA A 473 -22.92 -8.21 11.93
CA ALA A 473 -22.01 -8.85 11.00
C ALA A 473 -20.60 -8.97 11.62
N LEU A 474 -19.97 -10.14 11.47
CA LEU A 474 -18.62 -10.42 11.98
C LEU A 474 -17.52 -9.76 11.17
N LYS A 475 -17.81 -9.40 9.93
CA LYS A 475 -16.94 -8.61 9.04
C LYS A 475 -17.79 -7.64 8.24
N ALA A 476 -17.53 -6.37 8.44
CA ALA A 476 -18.24 -5.31 7.72
C ALA A 476 -17.61 -5.04 6.33
N GLU A 477 -16.27 -4.92 6.26
CA GLU A 477 -15.58 -4.52 5.03
C GLU A 477 -14.23 -5.21 4.78
N HIS A 478 -13.61 -5.87 5.77
CA HIS A 478 -12.28 -6.47 5.62
C HIS A 478 -12.29 -7.85 4.94
N GLY A 479 -13.46 -8.42 4.70
CA GLY A 479 -13.62 -9.77 4.16
C GLY A 479 -13.53 -10.86 5.22
N THR A 480 -14.16 -11.98 4.96
CA THR A 480 -14.21 -13.15 5.85
C THR A 480 -12.83 -13.74 6.10
N GLY A 481 -12.06 -13.95 5.03
CA GLY A 481 -10.75 -14.59 5.06
C GLY A 481 -10.77 -15.99 5.65
N ARG A 482 -9.61 -16.39 6.20
CA ARG A 482 -9.46 -17.60 7.04
C ARG A 482 -9.94 -17.35 8.46
N ASN A 483 -9.90 -16.09 8.89
CA ASN A 483 -10.17 -15.67 10.24
C ASN A 483 -11.64 -15.96 10.65
N MET A 484 -12.59 -15.56 9.82
CA MET A 484 -14.02 -15.72 10.13
C MET A 484 -14.68 -16.88 9.36
N ALA A 485 -13.95 -17.61 8.51
CA ALA A 485 -14.48 -18.77 7.80
C ALA A 485 -15.15 -19.83 8.72
N PRO A 486 -14.63 -20.14 9.92
CA PRO A 486 -15.29 -21.07 10.87
C PRO A 486 -16.63 -20.59 11.40
N PHE A 487 -16.90 -19.29 11.33
CA PHE A 487 -18.05 -18.66 11.98
C PHE A 487 -19.14 -18.18 11.00
N VAL A 488 -18.95 -18.39 9.69
CA VAL A 488 -19.94 -18.01 8.68
C VAL A 488 -21.29 -18.68 8.92
N GLU A 489 -21.31 -19.98 9.27
CA GLU A 489 -22.55 -20.70 9.62
C GLU A 489 -23.21 -20.14 10.89
N THR A 490 -22.42 -19.70 11.88
CA THR A 490 -22.93 -19.08 13.11
C THR A 490 -23.70 -17.78 12.81
N GLU A 491 -23.21 -16.97 11.87
CA GLU A 491 -23.86 -15.72 11.51
C GLU A 491 -25.09 -15.92 10.62
N TRP A 492 -25.02 -16.82 9.63
CA TRP A 492 -26.00 -16.95 8.57
C TRP A 492 -27.02 -18.08 8.80
N GLY A 493 -26.74 -19.00 9.71
CA GLY A 493 -27.51 -20.23 9.88
C GLY A 493 -27.16 -21.30 8.85
N SER A 494 -27.54 -22.54 9.15
CA SER A 494 -27.16 -23.71 8.35
C SER A 494 -27.72 -23.68 6.92
N GLU A 495 -28.91 -23.09 6.72
CA GLU A 495 -29.60 -23.06 5.43
C GLU A 495 -28.89 -22.13 4.44
N ILE A 496 -28.62 -20.87 4.79
CA ILE A 496 -27.87 -19.93 3.92
C ILE A 496 -26.43 -20.37 3.75
N TYR A 497 -25.80 -20.88 4.80
CA TYR A 497 -24.47 -21.45 4.68
C TYR A 497 -24.44 -22.68 3.74
N GLY A 498 -25.50 -23.49 3.74
CA GLY A 498 -25.72 -24.56 2.78
C GLY A 498 -25.79 -24.06 1.33
N ILE A 499 -26.47 -22.93 1.09
CA ILE A 499 -26.53 -22.25 -0.21
C ILE A 499 -25.12 -21.81 -0.62
N MET A 500 -24.35 -21.16 0.26
CA MET A 500 -22.98 -20.74 -0.02
C MET A 500 -22.06 -21.92 -0.37
N LYS A 501 -22.17 -23.04 0.35
CA LYS A 501 -21.45 -24.30 0.04
C LYS A 501 -21.83 -24.86 -1.33
N SER A 502 -23.11 -24.81 -1.70
CA SER A 502 -23.59 -25.26 -3.00
C SER A 502 -23.00 -24.41 -4.12
N ILE A 503 -23.02 -23.07 -3.99
CA ILE A 503 -22.40 -22.14 -4.95
C ILE A 503 -20.90 -22.48 -5.14
N LYS A 504 -20.15 -22.65 -4.05
CA LYS A 504 -18.71 -23.02 -4.10
C LYS A 504 -18.52 -24.35 -4.80
N LYS A 505 -19.29 -25.37 -4.47
CA LYS A 505 -19.17 -26.72 -5.04
C LYS A 505 -19.47 -26.76 -6.54
N GLU A 506 -20.50 -26.02 -6.99
CA GLU A 506 -20.87 -25.97 -8.41
C GLU A 506 -19.84 -25.17 -9.22
N THR A 507 -19.24 -24.14 -8.64
CA THR A 507 -18.27 -23.27 -9.32
C THR A 507 -16.87 -23.87 -9.32
N ASP A 508 -16.42 -24.43 -8.20
CA ASP A 508 -15.10 -25.03 -7.99
C ASP A 508 -15.23 -26.40 -7.29
N PRO A 509 -15.64 -27.45 -8.02
CA PRO A 509 -15.90 -28.76 -7.46
C PRO A 509 -14.71 -29.42 -6.76
N MET A 510 -13.50 -29.12 -7.18
CA MET A 510 -12.27 -29.65 -6.60
C MET A 510 -11.76 -28.82 -5.42
N ASN A 511 -12.40 -27.70 -5.10
CA ASN A 511 -12.01 -26.76 -4.03
C ASN A 511 -10.54 -26.32 -4.13
N LEU A 512 -10.10 -25.96 -5.33
CA LEU A 512 -8.72 -25.53 -5.62
C LEU A 512 -8.51 -24.01 -5.60
N LEU A 513 -9.59 -23.21 -5.67
CA LEU A 513 -9.50 -21.76 -5.58
C LEU A 513 -9.58 -21.31 -4.12
N ASN A 514 -8.46 -20.83 -3.63
CA ASN A 514 -8.29 -20.24 -2.30
C ASN A 514 -8.97 -21.04 -1.17
N PRO A 515 -8.64 -22.35 -1.00
CA PRO A 515 -9.34 -23.21 -0.05
C PRO A 515 -9.16 -22.75 1.40
N GLY A 516 -10.20 -22.93 2.21
CA GLY A 516 -10.23 -22.54 3.62
C GLY A 516 -10.50 -21.04 3.86
N VAL A 517 -10.79 -20.28 2.78
CA VAL A 517 -11.24 -18.90 2.80
C VAL A 517 -12.75 -18.88 2.55
N LEU A 518 -13.52 -18.08 3.28
CA LEU A 518 -14.98 -17.98 3.30
C LEU A 518 -15.70 -19.28 3.73
N ILE A 519 -15.35 -20.39 3.15
CA ILE A 519 -15.96 -21.71 3.45
C ILE A 519 -14.88 -22.60 4.07
N SER A 520 -15.13 -23.06 5.30
CA SER A 520 -14.25 -23.98 6.01
C SER A 520 -15.04 -25.01 6.78
N SER A 521 -14.61 -26.27 6.71
CA SER A 521 -15.11 -27.34 7.58
C SER A 521 -14.34 -27.41 8.91
N ASP A 522 -13.21 -26.74 8.99
CA ASP A 522 -12.37 -26.71 10.19
C ASP A 522 -12.81 -25.58 11.12
N ARG A 523 -13.32 -25.96 12.29
CA ARG A 523 -13.78 -25.01 13.33
C ARG A 523 -12.67 -24.22 13.98
N ASN A 524 -11.41 -24.60 13.76
CA ASN A 524 -10.21 -24.00 14.34
C ASN A 524 -9.34 -23.31 13.28
N ALA A 525 -9.83 -23.13 12.06
CA ALA A 525 -9.04 -22.52 10.97
C ALA A 525 -8.49 -21.12 11.35
N HIS A 526 -9.21 -20.37 12.19
CA HIS A 526 -8.82 -19.02 12.65
C HIS A 526 -7.58 -18.99 13.56
N ILE A 527 -7.23 -20.13 14.17
CA ILE A 527 -6.02 -20.27 15.01
C ILE A 527 -4.92 -21.14 14.38
N GLN A 528 -5.04 -21.45 13.10
CA GLN A 528 -4.01 -22.18 12.35
C GLN A 528 -3.15 -21.23 11.52
N TYR A 529 -1.92 -21.66 11.25
CA TYR A 529 -0.97 -20.91 10.43
C TYR A 529 -0.68 -19.48 10.95
N LEU A 530 -0.74 -19.31 12.27
CA LEU A 530 -0.49 -18.03 12.92
C LEU A 530 0.95 -17.56 12.69
N LYS A 531 1.09 -16.28 12.38
CA LYS A 531 2.38 -15.66 12.07
C LYS A 531 3.16 -15.35 13.36
N ALA A 532 4.34 -15.92 13.50
CA ALA A 532 5.29 -15.47 14.50
C ALA A 532 5.96 -14.16 14.05
N LEU A 533 6.04 -13.19 14.95
CA LEU A 533 6.74 -11.92 14.72
C LEU A 533 7.94 -11.82 15.68
N PRO A 534 9.04 -12.55 15.42
CA PRO A 534 10.23 -12.48 16.27
C PRO A 534 10.83 -11.07 16.23
N LYS A 535 11.52 -10.69 17.30
CA LYS A 535 12.30 -9.48 17.33
C LYS A 535 13.36 -9.52 16.23
N VAL A 536 13.44 -8.43 15.50
CA VAL A 536 14.44 -8.22 14.44
C VAL A 536 15.23 -6.95 14.73
N GLU A 537 15.82 -6.37 13.70
CA GLU A 537 16.57 -5.12 13.83
C GLU A 537 15.67 -3.98 14.28
N GLU A 538 16.16 -3.15 15.19
CA GLU A 538 15.42 -2.06 15.85
C GLU A 538 14.78 -1.10 14.84
N GLU A 539 15.47 -0.82 13.72
CA GLU A 539 14.96 0.07 12.68
C GLU A 539 13.66 -0.39 12.03
N VAL A 540 13.33 -1.67 12.15
CA VAL A 540 12.19 -2.29 11.45
C VAL A 540 11.30 -3.16 12.33
N ASP A 541 11.63 -3.34 13.60
CA ASP A 541 10.88 -4.25 14.49
C ASP A 541 9.41 -3.85 14.64
N LYS A 542 9.09 -2.57 14.64
CA LYS A 542 7.73 -2.02 14.71
C LYS A 542 6.86 -2.31 13.47
N CYS A 543 7.40 -2.92 12.40
CA CYS A 543 6.66 -3.20 11.18
C CYS A 543 5.47 -4.15 11.46
N ILE A 544 4.28 -3.75 11.03
CA ILE A 544 3.04 -4.55 11.07
C ILE A 544 2.75 -5.27 9.75
N GLU A 545 3.66 -5.19 8.78
CA GLU A 545 3.56 -5.82 7.46
C GLU A 545 2.34 -5.38 6.61
N CYS A 546 1.76 -4.21 6.86
CA CYS A 546 0.57 -3.69 6.17
C CYS A 546 0.73 -3.48 4.65
N GLY A 547 1.95 -3.41 4.11
CA GLY A 547 2.21 -3.28 2.67
C GLY A 547 2.12 -1.86 2.11
N PHE A 548 1.81 -0.84 2.91
CA PHE A 548 1.64 0.55 2.43
C PHE A 548 2.90 1.14 1.77
N CYS A 549 4.07 0.64 2.11
CA CYS A 549 5.34 1.06 1.52
C CYS A 549 5.65 0.45 0.14
N GLU A 550 4.90 -0.59 -0.30
CA GLU A 550 5.30 -1.35 -1.50
C GLU A 550 5.12 -0.57 -2.80
N TYR A 551 4.02 0.17 -2.95
CA TYR A 551 3.75 0.92 -4.19
C TYR A 551 4.73 2.08 -4.43
N LYS A 552 5.36 2.61 -3.39
CA LYS A 552 6.39 3.66 -3.47
C LYS A 552 7.77 3.11 -3.81
N CYS A 553 8.01 1.80 -3.61
CA CYS A 553 9.35 1.23 -3.75
C CYS A 553 9.76 1.07 -5.22
N PRO A 554 10.86 1.67 -5.68
CA PRO A 554 11.33 1.51 -7.06
C PRO A 554 11.81 0.09 -7.39
N SER A 555 12.07 -0.75 -6.37
CA SER A 555 12.49 -2.15 -6.57
C SER A 555 11.32 -3.15 -6.67
N ARG A 556 10.07 -2.70 -6.54
CA ARG A 556 8.88 -3.58 -6.45
C ARG A 556 8.74 -4.55 -7.63
N ASP A 557 9.09 -4.09 -8.83
CA ASP A 557 8.97 -4.89 -10.06
C ASP A 557 10.26 -5.60 -10.45
N LEU A 558 11.34 -5.43 -9.66
CA LEU A 558 12.65 -6.01 -9.89
C LEU A 558 12.93 -7.17 -8.94
N THR A 559 12.85 -6.92 -7.63
CA THR A 559 13.24 -7.88 -6.59
C THR A 559 12.30 -7.78 -5.38
N MET A 560 12.74 -7.13 -4.29
CA MET A 560 12.02 -7.04 -3.01
C MET A 560 11.52 -5.62 -2.72
N THR A 561 10.38 -5.55 -2.06
CA THR A 561 9.81 -4.35 -1.46
C THR A 561 10.26 -4.18 0.00
N PRO A 562 10.02 -3.04 0.65
CA PRO A 562 10.36 -2.85 2.06
C PRO A 562 9.72 -3.90 2.97
N ARG A 563 8.40 -4.16 2.86
CA ARG A 563 7.71 -5.20 3.62
C ARG A 563 8.39 -6.56 3.43
N ARG A 564 8.64 -6.97 2.20
CA ARG A 564 9.25 -8.26 1.86
C ARG A 564 10.66 -8.41 2.44
N ARG A 565 11.45 -7.32 2.48
CA ARG A 565 12.76 -7.31 3.14
C ARG A 565 12.65 -7.64 4.63
N ILE A 566 11.65 -7.07 5.31
CA ILE A 566 11.41 -7.29 6.74
C ILE A 566 10.89 -8.70 7.00
N VAL A 567 9.93 -9.20 6.20
CA VAL A 567 9.44 -10.58 6.27
C VAL A 567 10.60 -11.57 6.14
N ALA A 568 11.52 -11.37 5.18
CA ALA A 568 12.68 -12.23 5.01
C ALA A 568 13.63 -12.17 6.24
N ARG A 569 13.83 -11.00 6.86
CA ARG A 569 14.64 -10.88 8.10
C ARG A 569 14.02 -11.66 9.26
N ARG A 570 12.70 -11.54 9.43
CA ARG A 570 11.96 -12.32 10.45
C ARG A 570 12.10 -13.82 10.22
N GLN A 571 11.93 -14.27 8.98
CA GLN A 571 12.12 -15.67 8.64
C GLN A 571 13.56 -16.15 8.90
N MET A 572 14.57 -15.34 8.62
CA MET A 572 15.96 -15.66 8.97
C MET A 572 16.14 -15.86 10.48
N THR A 573 15.50 -15.01 11.29
CA THR A 573 15.53 -15.16 12.76
C THR A 573 14.90 -16.49 13.18
N LEU A 574 13.69 -16.80 12.69
CA LEU A 574 12.99 -18.05 13.00
C LEU A 574 13.79 -19.30 12.57
N LEU A 575 14.35 -19.28 11.36
CA LEU A 575 15.17 -20.40 10.84
C LEU A 575 16.41 -20.64 11.70
N ARG A 576 17.07 -19.56 12.15
CA ARG A 576 18.24 -19.64 13.01
C ARG A 576 17.88 -20.17 14.39
N GLU A 577 16.79 -19.71 15.00
CA GLU A 577 16.30 -20.17 16.31
C GLU A 577 15.83 -21.62 16.26
N ALA A 578 15.22 -22.05 15.17
CA ALA A 578 14.82 -23.44 14.92
C ALA A 578 15.97 -24.36 14.52
N GLY A 579 17.22 -23.88 14.43
CA GLY A 579 18.37 -24.67 14.01
C GLY A 579 18.39 -25.08 12.53
N GLN A 580 17.54 -24.48 11.69
CA GLN A 580 17.43 -24.76 10.25
C GLN A 580 18.53 -23.99 9.47
N ILE A 581 19.78 -24.33 9.76
CA ILE A 581 20.96 -23.57 9.31
C ILE A 581 21.11 -23.56 7.78
N LYS A 582 20.72 -24.64 7.10
CA LYS A 582 20.80 -24.72 5.63
C LYS A 582 19.91 -23.67 4.96
N GLU A 583 18.63 -23.64 5.29
CA GLU A 583 17.67 -22.65 4.75
C GLU A 583 18.03 -21.22 5.17
N TYR A 584 18.51 -21.05 6.42
CA TYR A 584 18.99 -19.73 6.89
C TYR A 584 20.13 -19.20 6.01
N LYS A 585 21.13 -20.03 5.72
CA LYS A 585 22.28 -19.61 4.87
C LYS A 585 21.86 -19.32 3.44
N GLU A 586 20.99 -20.14 2.88
CA GLU A 586 20.43 -19.93 1.55
C GLU A 586 19.68 -18.59 1.47
N LEU A 587 18.78 -18.32 2.42
CA LEU A 587 18.01 -17.08 2.47
C LEU A 587 18.93 -15.86 2.68
N LEU A 588 19.97 -15.99 3.52
CA LEU A 588 20.94 -14.93 3.75
C LEU A 588 21.76 -14.60 2.49
N ASP A 589 22.17 -15.62 1.73
CA ASP A 589 22.90 -15.43 0.47
C ASP A 589 22.03 -14.74 -0.60
N GLN A 590 20.80 -15.22 -0.79
CA GLN A 590 19.86 -14.60 -1.72
C GLN A 590 19.52 -13.15 -1.31
N TYR A 591 19.46 -12.86 -0.02
CA TYR A 591 19.18 -11.53 0.52
C TYR A 591 20.29 -10.49 0.19
N GLN A 592 21.56 -10.93 -0.03
CA GLN A 592 22.65 -10.00 -0.38
C GLN A 592 22.33 -9.19 -1.64
N TYR A 593 21.75 -9.85 -2.65
CA TYR A 593 21.35 -9.15 -3.88
C TYR A 593 19.94 -8.57 -3.74
N ASP A 594 18.94 -9.41 -3.51
CA ASP A 594 17.54 -9.02 -3.58
C ASP A 594 17.15 -8.04 -2.45
N GLY A 595 17.67 -8.24 -1.25
CA GLY A 595 17.39 -7.40 -0.09
C GLY A 595 18.26 -6.15 -0.04
N LEU A 596 19.59 -6.33 -0.14
CA LEU A 596 20.54 -5.26 0.09
C LEU A 596 20.92 -4.51 -1.20
N SER A 597 21.40 -5.21 -2.25
CA SER A 597 21.96 -4.52 -3.43
C SER A 597 20.93 -3.72 -4.21
N THR A 598 19.69 -4.19 -4.28
CA THR A 598 18.61 -3.56 -5.07
C THR A 598 17.83 -2.47 -4.32
N CYS A 599 18.08 -2.23 -3.04
CA CYS A 599 17.46 -1.10 -2.35
C CYS A 599 18.06 0.23 -2.84
N ALA A 600 17.20 1.14 -3.29
CA ALA A 600 17.61 2.47 -3.74
C ALA A 600 18.05 3.39 -2.57
N VAL A 601 17.60 3.09 -1.36
CA VAL A 601 17.90 3.90 -0.15
C VAL A 601 17.43 5.36 -0.30
N ASP A 602 16.30 5.53 -0.97
CA ASP A 602 15.70 6.83 -1.29
C ASP A 602 14.81 7.40 -0.16
N GLY A 603 14.43 6.57 0.81
CA GLY A 603 13.56 6.99 1.91
C GLY A 603 12.06 7.01 1.60
N LEU A 604 11.63 6.81 0.34
CA LEU A 604 10.22 6.86 -0.06
C LEU A 604 9.33 5.88 0.70
N CYS A 605 9.90 4.78 1.20
CA CYS A 605 9.15 3.82 2.01
C CYS A 605 8.74 4.40 3.37
N ALA A 606 9.50 5.32 3.95
CA ALA A 606 9.16 5.97 5.21
C ALA A 606 7.97 6.92 5.06
N GLU A 607 7.88 7.67 3.95
CA GLU A 607 6.75 8.57 3.69
C GLU A 607 5.40 7.85 3.62
N ALA A 608 5.39 6.60 3.14
CA ALA A 608 4.18 5.79 3.08
C ALA A 608 4.00 4.91 4.31
N CYS A 609 4.99 4.82 5.19
CA CYS A 609 4.95 3.98 6.37
C CYS A 609 4.20 4.69 7.49
N PRO A 610 3.10 4.12 8.00
CA PRO A 610 2.34 4.75 9.08
C PRO A 610 3.06 4.74 10.43
N VAL A 611 4.19 4.02 10.55
CA VAL A 611 5.06 3.99 11.75
C VAL A 611 6.49 4.46 11.43
N ASP A 612 6.65 5.27 10.39
CA ASP A 612 7.87 5.97 9.98
C ASP A 612 9.11 5.08 9.74
N ILE A 613 8.90 3.81 9.33
CA ILE A 613 10.02 2.90 9.08
C ILE A 613 10.71 3.22 7.76
N ASN A 614 11.96 3.65 7.86
CA ASN A 614 12.87 3.75 6.72
C ASN A 614 13.70 2.48 6.57
N THR A 615 13.25 1.55 5.74
CA THR A 615 14.01 0.31 5.46
C THR A 615 15.39 0.59 4.85
N GLY A 616 15.58 1.76 4.24
CA GLY A 616 16.88 2.21 3.75
C GLY A 616 17.91 2.38 4.86
N SER A 617 17.52 2.75 6.09
CA SER A 617 18.42 2.84 7.25
C SER A 617 18.95 1.47 7.64
N LEU A 618 18.09 0.45 7.75
CA LEU A 618 18.51 -0.94 7.92
C LEU A 618 19.52 -1.37 6.84
N VAL A 619 19.17 -1.12 5.57
CA VAL A 619 20.03 -1.54 4.44
C VAL A 619 21.40 -0.84 4.48
N LYS A 620 21.45 0.44 4.84
CA LYS A 620 22.72 1.16 5.00
C LYS A 620 23.59 0.51 6.08
N ARG A 621 22.99 0.17 7.23
CA ARG A 621 23.70 -0.48 8.34
C ARG A 621 24.22 -1.86 7.95
N LEU A 622 23.38 -2.70 7.37
CA LEU A 622 23.79 -4.04 6.91
C LEU A 622 24.89 -3.98 5.82
N ARG A 623 24.81 -3.03 4.89
CA ARG A 623 25.89 -2.80 3.91
C ARG A 623 27.20 -2.41 4.60
N LYS A 624 27.13 -1.52 5.60
CA LYS A 624 28.30 -1.10 6.39
C LYS A 624 28.95 -2.29 7.10
N GLU A 625 28.16 -3.17 7.72
CA GLU A 625 28.63 -4.37 8.41
C GLU A 625 29.30 -5.36 7.47
N ASN A 626 28.88 -5.42 6.21
CA ASN A 626 29.46 -6.30 5.18
C ASN A 626 30.78 -5.76 4.58
N HIS A 627 31.20 -4.52 4.88
CA HIS A 627 32.41 -3.95 4.27
C HIS A 627 33.69 -4.38 4.98
N SER A 628 34.65 -4.84 4.17
CA SER A 628 36.02 -5.06 4.64
C SER A 628 36.76 -3.74 4.93
N LYS A 629 37.84 -3.81 5.70
CA LYS A 629 38.74 -2.67 5.96
C LYS A 629 39.31 -2.09 4.65
N LEU A 630 39.63 -2.95 3.69
CA LEU A 630 40.14 -2.55 2.38
C LEU A 630 39.07 -1.76 1.59
N ALA A 631 37.83 -2.24 1.55
CA ALA A 631 36.76 -1.53 0.87
C ALA A 631 36.53 -0.13 1.43
N ASN A 632 36.54 0.02 2.76
CA ASN A 632 36.46 1.33 3.42
C ASN A 632 37.65 2.25 3.09
N ALA A 633 38.88 1.71 3.03
CA ALA A 633 40.06 2.48 2.65
C ALA A 633 40.00 2.98 1.18
N VAL A 634 39.55 2.13 0.26
CA VAL A 634 39.28 2.51 -1.13
C VAL A 634 38.22 3.60 -1.24
N ALA A 635 37.09 3.44 -0.54
CA ALA A 635 36.03 4.44 -0.54
C ALA A 635 36.51 5.80 0.00
N MET A 636 37.31 5.79 1.07
CA MET A 636 37.90 7.01 1.63
C MET A 636 38.89 7.68 0.64
N ASN A 637 39.70 6.89 -0.06
CA ASN A 637 40.63 7.44 -1.07
C ASN A 637 39.85 8.07 -2.24
N VAL A 638 38.79 7.43 -2.71
CA VAL A 638 37.88 8.01 -3.72
C VAL A 638 37.25 9.29 -3.22
N ALA A 639 36.79 9.36 -1.95
CA ALA A 639 36.25 10.57 -1.36
C ALA A 639 37.23 11.73 -1.31
N LYS A 640 38.50 11.46 -0.89
CA LYS A 640 39.55 12.45 -0.83
C LYS A 640 40.00 12.97 -2.20
N HIS A 641 40.00 12.11 -3.22
CA HIS A 641 40.43 12.41 -4.58
C HIS A 641 39.29 12.40 -5.59
N PHE A 642 38.11 12.90 -5.16
CA PHE A 642 36.87 12.80 -5.94
C PHE A 642 36.97 13.46 -7.33
N GLY A 643 37.63 14.60 -7.43
CA GLY A 643 37.83 15.28 -8.70
C GLY A 643 38.58 14.42 -9.71
N ALA A 644 39.75 13.86 -9.32
CA ALA A 644 40.54 12.96 -10.16
C ALA A 644 39.74 11.69 -10.54
N THR A 645 39.01 11.11 -9.57
CA THR A 645 38.18 9.94 -9.80
C THR A 645 37.10 10.22 -10.87
N THR A 646 36.42 11.38 -10.82
CA THR A 646 35.42 11.74 -11.83
C THR A 646 36.02 12.01 -13.21
N VAL A 647 37.26 12.49 -13.31
CA VAL A 647 37.99 12.61 -14.61
C VAL A 647 38.25 11.23 -15.19
N LEU A 648 38.77 10.29 -14.40
CA LEU A 648 38.98 8.91 -14.82
C LEU A 648 37.71 8.22 -15.27
N VAL A 649 36.62 8.35 -14.49
CA VAL A 649 35.30 7.80 -14.86
C VAL A 649 34.81 8.41 -16.17
N GLY A 650 34.90 9.72 -16.36
CA GLY A 650 34.51 10.37 -17.59
C GLY A 650 35.33 9.89 -18.83
N ALA A 651 36.64 9.70 -18.67
CA ALA A 651 37.46 9.12 -19.71
C ALA A 651 37.08 7.67 -20.05
N ALA A 652 36.83 6.85 -19.02
CA ALA A 652 36.40 5.46 -19.19
C ALA A 652 35.04 5.37 -19.90
N LEU A 653 34.08 6.25 -19.58
CA LEU A 653 32.77 6.30 -20.25
C LEU A 653 32.89 6.69 -21.73
N LYS A 654 33.78 7.67 -22.06
CA LYS A 654 34.03 8.07 -23.45
C LYS A 654 34.67 6.93 -24.25
N SER A 655 35.69 6.26 -23.68
CA SER A 655 36.38 5.12 -24.30
C SER A 655 35.41 3.93 -24.52
N ALA A 656 34.57 3.61 -23.52
CA ALA A 656 33.60 2.55 -23.61
C ALA A 656 32.49 2.84 -24.67
N SER A 657 32.07 4.10 -24.75
CA SER A 657 31.15 4.56 -25.79
C SER A 657 31.75 4.44 -27.19
N LEU A 658 33.05 4.79 -27.33
CA LEU A 658 33.77 4.63 -28.58
C LEU A 658 33.91 3.15 -28.97
N MET A 659 34.24 2.27 -28.02
CA MET A 659 34.26 0.81 -28.26
C MET A 659 32.92 0.27 -28.75
N ASN A 660 31.81 0.68 -28.10
CA ASN A 660 30.47 0.29 -28.56
C ASN A 660 30.14 0.80 -29.97
N ARG A 661 30.67 1.97 -30.34
CA ARG A 661 30.50 2.54 -31.69
C ARG A 661 31.31 1.75 -32.73
N LEU A 662 32.55 1.31 -32.41
CA LEU A 662 33.42 0.61 -33.32
C LEU A 662 33.14 -0.89 -33.42
N LEU A 663 32.82 -1.57 -32.30
CA LEU A 663 32.69 -3.02 -32.19
C LEU A 663 31.23 -3.50 -32.04
N GLY A 664 30.27 -2.59 -32.16
CA GLY A 664 28.86 -2.86 -32.05
C GLY A 664 28.27 -2.57 -30.66
N ARG A 665 26.97 -2.19 -30.64
CA ARG A 665 26.22 -1.66 -29.49
C ARG A 665 26.35 -2.45 -28.17
N ASN A 666 26.64 -3.75 -28.26
CA ASN A 666 26.72 -4.63 -27.10
C ASN A 666 28.15 -5.05 -26.72
N ALA A 667 29.20 -4.49 -27.33
CA ALA A 667 30.56 -4.90 -27.10
C ALA A 667 30.98 -4.75 -25.62
N MET A 668 30.73 -3.59 -25.02
CA MET A 668 31.02 -3.33 -23.61
C MET A 668 30.19 -4.19 -22.66
N LEU A 669 28.93 -4.49 -22.99
CA LEU A 669 28.11 -5.39 -22.18
C LEU A 669 28.66 -6.81 -22.19
N LYS A 670 29.10 -7.31 -23.35
CA LYS A 670 29.76 -8.63 -23.46
C LYS A 670 31.07 -8.67 -22.67
N LEU A 671 31.91 -7.64 -22.83
CA LEU A 671 33.19 -7.49 -22.10
C LEU A 671 32.96 -7.49 -20.59
N THR A 672 32.10 -6.63 -20.09
CA THR A 672 31.81 -6.51 -18.64
C THR A 672 31.15 -7.75 -18.06
N ARG A 673 30.35 -8.50 -18.84
CA ARG A 673 29.83 -9.84 -18.45
C ARG A 673 30.96 -10.85 -18.30
N GLY A 674 31.93 -10.86 -19.24
CA GLY A 674 33.12 -11.71 -19.13
C GLY A 674 33.98 -11.36 -17.92
N MET A 675 34.25 -10.09 -17.71
CA MET A 675 34.99 -9.61 -16.55
C MET A 675 34.31 -9.94 -15.22
N LYS A 676 32.99 -9.85 -15.15
CA LYS A 676 32.21 -10.17 -13.94
C LYS A 676 32.33 -11.64 -13.53
N LYS A 677 32.57 -12.56 -14.47
CA LYS A 677 32.82 -13.99 -14.16
C LYS A 677 34.17 -14.17 -13.43
N LEU A 678 35.15 -13.30 -13.73
CA LEU A 678 36.50 -13.34 -13.11
C LEU A 678 36.52 -12.49 -11.83
N VAL A 679 35.88 -11.33 -11.85
CA VAL A 679 35.81 -10.38 -10.74
C VAL A 679 34.35 -10.04 -10.47
N PRO A 680 33.68 -10.71 -9.52
CA PRO A 680 32.24 -10.52 -9.25
C PRO A 680 31.83 -9.08 -8.96
N ALA A 681 32.72 -8.25 -8.45
CA ALA A 681 32.49 -6.83 -8.16
C ALA A 681 32.43 -5.94 -9.41
N THR A 682 32.75 -6.47 -10.61
CA THR A 682 32.74 -5.68 -11.86
C THR A 682 31.30 -5.22 -12.19
N PRO A 683 31.03 -3.90 -12.32
CA PRO A 683 29.73 -3.42 -12.74
C PRO A 683 29.44 -3.78 -14.19
N LEU A 684 28.20 -4.18 -14.47
CA LEU A 684 27.78 -4.43 -15.85
C LEU A 684 27.59 -3.11 -16.60
N TRP A 685 28.04 -3.07 -17.84
CA TRP A 685 27.77 -1.95 -18.73
C TRP A 685 26.27 -1.86 -19.06
N SER A 686 25.70 -0.66 -19.01
CA SER A 686 24.37 -0.37 -19.53
C SER A 686 24.47 0.57 -20.73
N ASN A 687 23.78 0.25 -21.82
CA ASN A 687 23.71 1.09 -23.01
C ASN A 687 22.90 2.40 -22.79
N GLN A 688 22.25 2.54 -21.64
CA GLN A 688 21.59 3.77 -21.20
C GLN A 688 22.57 4.78 -20.59
N VAL A 689 23.77 4.34 -20.19
CA VAL A 689 24.80 5.21 -19.66
C VAL A 689 25.54 5.87 -20.83
N VAL A 690 25.29 7.14 -21.05
CA VAL A 690 25.88 7.94 -22.11
C VAL A 690 26.86 8.93 -21.47
N PRO A 691 28.08 9.10 -22.00
CA PRO A 691 29.00 10.13 -21.52
C PRO A 691 28.41 11.53 -21.73
N SER A 692 28.69 12.45 -20.81
CA SER A 692 28.18 13.82 -20.91
C SER A 692 28.72 14.52 -22.18
N SER A 693 27.84 15.23 -22.85
CA SER A 693 28.21 16.16 -23.94
C SER A 693 28.72 17.49 -23.41
N MET A 694 28.68 17.72 -22.11
CA MET A 694 29.13 18.96 -21.47
C MET A 694 30.68 19.04 -21.49
N ASN A 695 31.24 19.84 -22.36
CA ASN A 695 32.66 20.08 -22.40
C ASN A 695 33.10 21.15 -21.38
N HIS A 696 32.25 22.14 -21.14
CA HIS A 696 32.47 23.22 -20.19
C HIS A 696 31.21 23.43 -19.36
N LEU A 697 31.36 23.86 -18.11
CA LEU A 697 30.23 24.27 -17.28
C LEU A 697 29.63 25.54 -17.89
N PRO A 698 28.27 25.60 -17.98
CA PRO A 698 27.62 26.85 -18.42
C PRO A 698 28.01 27.99 -17.45
N LYS A 699 28.30 29.16 -17.99
CA LYS A 699 28.55 30.36 -17.17
C LYS A 699 27.23 31.11 -16.99
N ALA A 700 27.08 31.70 -15.79
CA ALA A 700 25.97 32.63 -15.59
C ALA A 700 26.10 33.81 -16.53
N SER A 701 25.04 34.26 -17.13
CA SER A 701 25.00 35.58 -17.76
C SER A 701 25.09 36.69 -16.70
N ALA A 702 25.51 37.88 -17.09
CA ALA A 702 25.59 39.00 -16.16
C ALA A 702 24.20 39.20 -15.51
N ALA A 703 24.16 39.16 -14.16
CA ALA A 703 22.92 39.30 -13.39
C ALA A 703 22.23 40.62 -13.72
N SER A 704 20.96 40.55 -14.05
CA SER A 704 20.10 41.75 -14.13
C SER A 704 19.99 42.38 -12.73
N ALA A 705 20.06 43.70 -12.64
CA ALA A 705 19.93 44.38 -11.36
C ALA A 705 18.58 43.98 -10.68
N GLY A 706 18.69 43.42 -9.47
CA GLY A 706 17.54 42.94 -8.69
C GLY A 706 17.14 41.47 -8.90
N ALA A 707 17.89 40.69 -9.72
CA ALA A 707 17.62 39.28 -9.91
C ALA A 707 17.90 38.46 -8.62
N GLU A 708 16.98 37.53 -8.31
CA GLU A 708 17.15 36.58 -7.20
C GLU A 708 18.34 35.65 -7.52
N THR A 709 19.35 35.64 -6.65
CA THR A 709 20.56 34.82 -6.84
C THR A 709 20.46 33.51 -6.09
N VAL A 710 20.74 32.39 -6.79
CA VAL A 710 20.72 31.03 -6.26
C VAL A 710 22.02 30.32 -6.69
N VAL A 711 22.68 29.65 -5.75
CA VAL A 711 23.85 28.80 -6.05
C VAL A 711 23.36 27.50 -6.67
N TYR A 712 23.79 27.21 -7.88
CA TYR A 712 23.42 25.95 -8.55
C TYR A 712 24.52 24.90 -8.36
N PHE A 713 24.24 23.94 -7.45
CA PHE A 713 25.06 22.76 -7.26
C PHE A 713 24.68 21.69 -8.29
N THR A 714 25.13 21.83 -9.54
CA THR A 714 24.91 20.78 -10.54
C THR A 714 25.61 19.50 -10.10
N THR A 715 24.86 18.38 -10.07
CA THR A 715 25.34 17.12 -9.49
C THR A 715 26.42 16.45 -10.36
N CYS A 716 27.22 15.57 -9.74
CA CYS A 716 28.32 14.87 -10.45
C CYS A 716 27.76 13.97 -11.58
N ILE A 717 26.57 13.43 -11.45
CA ILE A 717 25.93 12.62 -12.49
C ILE A 717 25.65 13.49 -13.71
N ASN A 718 24.96 14.62 -13.56
CA ASN A 718 24.65 15.53 -14.66
C ASN A 718 25.89 16.14 -15.31
N ARG A 719 26.98 16.30 -14.55
CA ARG A 719 28.27 16.77 -15.10
C ARG A 719 29.01 15.73 -15.93
N LYS A 720 28.86 14.42 -15.62
CA LYS A 720 29.70 13.34 -16.21
C LYS A 720 28.93 12.36 -17.07
N MET A 721 27.62 12.25 -16.87
CA MET A 721 26.73 11.42 -17.68
C MET A 721 25.83 12.29 -18.53
N GLY A 722 25.59 11.89 -19.78
CA GLY A 722 24.72 12.61 -20.70
C GLY A 722 23.25 12.39 -20.43
N GLY A 723 22.42 13.29 -20.96
CA GLY A 723 20.97 13.17 -20.95
C GLY A 723 20.44 12.09 -21.90
N SER A 724 19.10 12.02 -21.97
CA SER A 724 18.39 11.14 -22.90
C SER A 724 18.87 11.30 -24.35
N PRO A 725 18.92 10.24 -25.16
CA PRO A 725 19.21 10.33 -26.62
C PRO A 725 18.29 11.30 -27.37
N VAL A 726 17.14 11.63 -26.82
CA VAL A 726 16.16 12.55 -27.39
C VAL A 726 16.53 14.01 -27.10
N GLN A 727 17.21 14.31 -25.96
CA GLN A 727 17.62 15.65 -25.58
C GLN A 727 19.11 15.87 -25.88
N LYS A 728 19.39 16.75 -26.82
CA LYS A 728 20.77 17.08 -27.25
C LYS A 728 21.50 18.01 -26.25
N LYS A 729 20.76 18.77 -25.42
CA LYS A 729 21.33 19.73 -24.47
C LYS A 729 21.47 19.15 -23.07
N PRO A 730 22.54 19.40 -22.33
CA PRO A 730 22.71 19.03 -20.93
C PRO A 730 21.62 19.66 -20.05
N VAL A 731 21.18 18.93 -19.00
CA VAL A 731 20.18 19.41 -18.04
C VAL A 731 20.58 20.75 -17.42
N ALA A 732 21.84 20.91 -17.05
CA ALA A 732 22.35 22.13 -16.47
C ALA A 732 22.19 23.36 -17.40
N GLU A 733 22.44 23.19 -18.71
CA GLU A 733 22.25 24.25 -19.69
C GLU A 733 20.78 24.64 -19.85
N ILE A 734 19.87 23.65 -19.88
CA ILE A 734 18.42 23.88 -19.98
C ILE A 734 17.92 24.59 -18.72
N PHE A 735 18.34 24.15 -17.56
CA PHE A 735 17.91 24.72 -16.28
C PHE A 735 18.36 26.18 -16.14
N MET A 736 19.61 26.48 -16.47
CA MET A 736 20.10 27.85 -16.47
C MET A 736 19.36 28.75 -17.45
N ASN A 737 19.10 28.28 -18.68
CA ASN A 737 18.35 29.04 -19.67
C ASN A 737 16.89 29.35 -19.23
N ILE A 738 16.25 28.40 -18.52
CA ILE A 738 14.89 28.62 -18.00
C ILE A 738 14.92 29.65 -16.88
N ALA A 739 15.83 29.50 -15.93
CA ALA A 739 16.00 30.39 -14.80
C ALA A 739 16.29 31.85 -15.25
N GLU A 740 17.20 32.01 -16.21
CA GLU A 740 17.53 33.33 -16.79
C GLU A 740 16.31 34.02 -17.40
N LYS A 741 15.48 33.30 -18.18
CA LYS A 741 14.26 33.82 -18.78
C LYS A 741 13.20 34.27 -17.77
N THR A 742 13.29 33.80 -16.56
CA THR A 742 12.36 34.10 -15.45
C THR A 742 12.97 35.05 -14.41
N GLY A 743 14.15 35.61 -14.68
CA GLY A 743 14.80 36.56 -13.78
C GLY A 743 15.43 35.93 -12.54
N VAL A 744 15.72 34.62 -12.58
CA VAL A 744 16.47 33.89 -11.54
C VAL A 744 17.92 33.73 -12.01
N ASN A 745 18.87 34.25 -11.23
CA ASN A 745 20.29 34.15 -11.52
C ASN A 745 20.91 32.89 -10.86
N LEU A 746 21.19 31.86 -11.66
CA LEU A 746 21.86 30.65 -11.20
C LEU A 746 23.38 30.76 -11.33
N ILE A 747 24.10 30.62 -10.21
CA ILE A 747 25.56 30.66 -10.20
C ILE A 747 26.12 29.26 -9.97
N ILE A 748 26.89 28.72 -10.93
CA ILE A 748 27.66 27.48 -10.77
C ILE A 748 29.05 27.82 -10.25
N PRO A 749 29.48 27.32 -9.06
CA PRO A 749 30.81 27.59 -8.53
C PRO A 749 31.92 26.97 -9.37
N ASP A 750 33.05 27.67 -9.54
CA ASP A 750 34.18 27.24 -10.39
C ASP A 750 34.78 25.89 -9.93
N ASN A 751 34.85 25.66 -8.63
CA ASN A 751 35.50 24.45 -8.04
C ASN A 751 34.51 23.29 -7.80
N ILE A 752 33.32 23.33 -8.39
CA ILE A 752 32.27 22.32 -8.19
C ILE A 752 32.68 20.91 -8.64
N ASN A 753 33.61 20.80 -9.62
CA ASN A 753 34.06 19.51 -10.15
C ASN A 753 34.71 18.59 -9.10
N ASN A 754 35.24 19.15 -8.01
CA ASN A 754 35.84 18.40 -6.90
C ASN A 754 34.83 18.17 -5.75
N THR A 755 33.50 18.29 -6.01
CA THR A 755 32.52 18.24 -4.96
C THR A 755 31.42 17.20 -5.27
N CYS A 756 31.05 16.46 -4.22
CA CYS A 756 30.01 15.44 -4.25
C CYS A 756 29.05 15.63 -3.07
N CYS A 757 27.76 15.41 -3.26
CA CYS A 757 26.79 15.41 -2.16
C CYS A 757 27.01 14.28 -1.13
N GLY A 758 27.83 13.27 -1.46
CA GLY A 758 28.09 12.11 -0.61
C GLY A 758 27.11 10.94 -0.77
N GLN A 759 26.08 11.07 -1.59
CA GLN A 759 25.04 10.04 -1.76
C GLN A 759 25.61 8.65 -2.11
N ILE A 760 26.64 8.59 -2.96
CA ILE A 760 27.26 7.33 -3.34
C ILE A 760 27.88 6.59 -2.13
N PHE A 761 28.45 7.30 -1.17
CA PHE A 761 29.02 6.71 0.04
C PHE A 761 27.92 6.39 1.06
N SER A 762 26.98 7.30 1.27
CA SER A 762 25.82 7.11 2.16
C SER A 762 25.00 5.89 1.77
N SER A 763 24.56 5.82 0.51
CA SER A 763 23.70 4.74 0.03
C SER A 763 24.36 3.37 0.05
N LYS A 764 25.68 3.32 -0.10
CA LYS A 764 26.45 2.08 -0.06
C LYS A 764 26.96 1.70 1.33
N GLY A 765 26.73 2.52 2.37
CA GLY A 765 27.14 2.22 3.74
C GLY A 765 28.59 2.55 4.09
N PHE A 766 29.30 3.32 3.27
CA PHE A 766 30.67 3.80 3.55
C PHE A 766 30.63 5.01 4.47
N THR A 767 30.25 4.82 5.72
CA THR A 767 30.03 5.89 6.69
C THR A 767 31.21 6.85 6.85
N PRO A 768 32.50 6.41 7.01
CA PRO A 768 33.60 7.32 7.13
C PRO A 768 33.83 8.22 5.90
N ALA A 769 33.69 7.64 4.70
CA ALA A 769 33.80 8.40 3.46
C ALA A 769 32.66 9.40 3.29
N PHE A 770 31.46 9.03 3.73
CA PHE A 770 30.32 9.93 3.73
C PHE A 770 30.48 11.09 4.71
N GLN A 771 30.93 10.83 5.95
CA GLN A 771 31.22 11.87 6.94
C GLN A 771 32.25 12.88 6.41
N TYR A 772 33.36 12.38 5.84
CA TYR A 772 34.38 13.24 5.22
C TYR A 772 33.75 14.11 4.10
N THR A 773 33.03 13.48 3.17
CA THR A 773 32.47 14.19 2.01
C THR A 773 31.40 15.21 2.42
N ALA A 774 30.53 14.86 3.34
CA ALA A 774 29.46 15.76 3.83
C ALA A 774 30.05 17.03 4.48
N ASN A 775 31.06 16.87 5.36
CA ASN A 775 31.72 18.00 6.01
C ASN A 775 32.40 18.92 5.00
N GLN A 776 33.18 18.35 4.04
CA GLN A 776 33.79 19.13 2.97
C GLN A 776 32.79 19.87 2.10
N THR A 777 31.62 19.24 1.86
CA THR A 777 30.59 19.85 1.00
C THR A 777 29.88 20.98 1.73
N ILE A 778 29.54 20.82 3.01
CA ILE A 778 28.91 21.90 3.81
C ILE A 778 29.85 23.12 3.93
N GLU A 779 31.13 22.91 4.13
CA GLU A 779 32.11 24.03 4.10
C GLU A 779 32.10 24.79 2.78
N LYS A 780 32.09 24.08 1.66
CA LYS A 780 32.01 24.68 0.33
C LYS A 780 30.69 25.41 0.08
N LEU A 781 29.60 24.80 0.47
CA LEU A 781 28.27 25.43 0.34
C LEU A 781 28.21 26.72 1.14
N TRP A 782 28.73 26.71 2.38
CA TRP A 782 28.84 27.91 3.21
C TRP A 782 29.57 29.06 2.49
N ASN A 783 30.70 28.74 1.84
CA ASN A 783 31.49 29.74 1.12
C ASN A 783 30.78 30.18 -0.19
N TRP A 784 30.19 29.28 -0.94
CA TRP A 784 29.51 29.57 -2.19
C TRP A 784 28.22 30.35 -2.03
N THR A 785 27.57 30.23 -0.90
CA THR A 785 26.30 30.91 -0.59
C THR A 785 26.54 32.25 0.13
N GLU A 786 27.76 32.73 0.24
CA GLU A 786 28.08 33.88 1.07
C GLU A 786 27.53 33.73 2.51
N GLN A 787 27.92 32.62 3.18
CA GLN A 787 27.54 32.32 4.56
C GLN A 787 26.01 32.11 4.75
N GLY A 788 25.35 31.48 3.76
CA GLY A 788 23.92 31.18 3.81
C GLY A 788 23.02 32.28 3.28
N LYS A 789 23.58 33.39 2.77
CA LYS A 789 22.80 34.49 2.17
C LYS A 789 21.98 34.02 0.96
N TRP A 790 22.56 33.19 0.08
CA TRP A 790 21.89 32.65 -1.07
C TRP A 790 21.46 31.21 -0.87
N PRO A 791 20.28 30.79 -1.34
CA PRO A 791 19.93 29.36 -1.33
C PRO A 791 20.80 28.57 -2.28
N VAL A 792 20.92 27.28 -2.04
CA VAL A 792 21.57 26.34 -2.95
C VAL A 792 20.55 25.37 -3.54
N VAL A 793 20.52 25.23 -4.87
CA VAL A 793 19.65 24.30 -5.58
C VAL A 793 20.46 23.12 -6.16
N LEU A 794 19.90 21.93 -6.02
CA LEU A 794 20.43 20.71 -6.64
C LEU A 794 19.46 20.18 -7.71
N ASP A 795 20.03 19.55 -8.74
CA ASP A 795 19.31 19.02 -9.90
C ASP A 795 19.00 17.50 -9.83
N ILE A 796 19.22 16.89 -8.67
CA ILE A 796 18.87 15.48 -8.38
C ILE A 796 18.35 15.36 -6.95
N SER A 797 17.09 14.96 -6.78
CA SER A 797 16.41 14.89 -5.49
C SER A 797 17.09 13.97 -4.47
N SER A 798 17.69 12.86 -4.89
CA SER A 798 18.45 12.00 -3.97
C SER A 798 19.70 12.68 -3.41
N CYS A 799 20.33 13.58 -4.16
CA CYS A 799 21.44 14.40 -3.68
C CYS A 799 20.95 15.50 -2.75
N THR A 800 19.82 16.14 -3.06
CA THR A 800 19.15 17.12 -2.21
C THR A 800 18.82 16.51 -0.87
N TYR A 801 18.10 15.38 -0.87
CA TYR A 801 17.74 14.64 0.34
C TYR A 801 18.96 14.25 1.17
N THR A 802 20.02 13.75 0.54
CA THR A 802 21.25 13.38 1.25
C THR A 802 21.88 14.56 1.98
N LEU A 803 21.92 15.73 1.36
CA LEU A 803 22.47 16.92 2.00
C LEU A 803 21.52 17.47 3.07
N GLN A 804 20.22 17.50 2.85
CA GLN A 804 19.22 17.93 3.85
C GLN A 804 19.23 17.04 5.10
N THR A 805 19.59 15.76 4.98
CA THR A 805 19.59 14.79 6.08
C THR A 805 20.98 14.47 6.64
N CYS A 806 22.05 15.15 6.19
CA CYS A 806 23.42 14.83 6.58
C CYS A 806 23.83 15.34 7.98
N ARG A 807 23.02 16.16 8.64
CA ARG A 807 23.32 16.81 9.94
C ARG A 807 23.94 15.86 10.99
N PRO A 808 23.47 14.62 11.19
CA PRO A 808 24.07 13.71 12.17
C PRO A 808 25.51 13.30 11.89
N GLN A 809 25.97 13.52 10.67
CA GLN A 809 27.32 13.16 10.21
C GLN A 809 28.31 14.34 10.23
N LEU A 810 27.84 15.52 10.61
CA LEU A 810 28.64 16.76 10.59
C LEU A 810 29.36 16.99 11.90
N THR A 811 30.51 17.69 11.80
CA THR A 811 31.20 18.28 12.95
C THR A 811 30.32 19.39 13.56
N GLU A 812 30.55 19.75 14.82
CA GLU A 812 29.75 20.79 15.50
C GLU A 812 29.80 22.14 14.76
N GLU A 813 30.96 22.51 14.21
CA GLU A 813 31.08 23.72 13.41
C GLU A 813 30.23 23.65 12.13
N ASN A 814 30.27 22.52 11.42
CA ASN A 814 29.46 22.33 10.22
C ASN A 814 27.96 22.14 10.47
N LYS A 815 27.57 21.72 11.66
CA LYS A 815 26.15 21.75 12.09
C LYS A 815 25.62 23.17 12.16
N ARG A 816 26.41 24.11 12.74
CA ARG A 816 26.04 25.54 12.78
C ARG A 816 25.94 26.16 11.39
N ARG A 817 26.92 25.84 10.50
CA ARG A 817 26.87 26.29 9.11
C ARG A 817 25.63 25.73 8.39
N PHE A 818 25.36 24.45 8.59
CA PHE A 818 24.23 23.75 7.96
C PHE A 818 22.88 24.39 8.34
N GLU A 819 22.68 24.81 9.59
CA GLU A 819 21.45 25.45 10.06
C GLU A 819 21.16 26.78 9.38
N ALA A 820 22.19 27.47 8.88
CA ALA A 820 22.03 28.72 8.13
C ALA A 820 21.88 28.49 6.61
N LEU A 821 22.12 27.27 6.09
CA LEU A 821 22.01 26.96 4.67
C LEU A 821 20.57 26.61 4.28
N ARG A 822 20.07 27.20 3.20
CA ARG A 822 18.81 26.83 2.56
C ARG A 822 19.08 25.95 1.34
N ILE A 823 18.92 24.64 1.52
CA ILE A 823 19.14 23.61 0.49
C ILE A 823 17.78 23.22 -0.10
N ILE A 824 17.56 23.47 -1.40
CA ILE A 824 16.30 23.23 -2.10
C ILE A 824 16.48 22.30 -3.30
N ASP A 825 15.42 21.60 -3.68
CA ASP A 825 15.41 20.80 -4.90
C ASP A 825 15.13 21.67 -6.13
N SER A 826 15.56 21.21 -7.29
CA SER A 826 15.27 21.89 -8.56
C SER A 826 13.76 21.97 -8.84
N ILE A 827 12.98 21.01 -8.37
CA ILE A 827 11.51 21.00 -8.55
C ILE A 827 10.88 22.10 -7.70
N ASP A 828 11.35 22.28 -6.45
CA ASP A 828 10.87 23.37 -5.59
C ASP A 828 11.21 24.74 -6.20
N LEU A 829 12.44 24.91 -6.70
CA LEU A 829 12.82 26.15 -7.38
C LEU A 829 11.94 26.42 -8.62
N ILE A 830 11.64 25.38 -9.39
CA ILE A 830 10.76 25.49 -10.56
C ILE A 830 9.33 25.87 -10.13
N ALA A 831 8.77 25.17 -9.14
CA ALA A 831 7.39 25.38 -8.71
C ALA A 831 7.18 26.77 -8.08
N ASP A 832 8.07 27.17 -7.16
CA ASP A 832 7.86 28.33 -6.30
C ASP A 832 8.44 29.64 -6.88
N HIS A 833 9.47 29.55 -7.72
CA HIS A 833 10.18 30.74 -8.20
C HIS A 833 10.15 30.90 -9.71
N ILE A 834 10.20 29.82 -10.50
CA ILE A 834 10.27 29.89 -11.96
C ILE A 834 8.88 29.93 -12.59
N LEU A 835 8.00 28.98 -12.26
CA LEU A 835 6.66 28.90 -12.87
C LEU A 835 5.79 30.12 -12.62
N PRO A 836 5.75 30.74 -11.43
CA PRO A 836 4.96 31.95 -11.20
C PRO A 836 5.40 33.14 -12.06
N ARG A 837 6.67 33.16 -12.50
CA ARG A 837 7.27 34.21 -13.32
C ARG A 837 7.28 33.88 -14.83
N ALA A 838 6.95 32.63 -15.17
CA ALA A 838 7.00 32.16 -16.55
C ALA A 838 5.81 32.66 -17.35
N GLN A 839 6.05 33.42 -18.44
CA GLN A 839 5.05 33.73 -19.44
C GLN A 839 4.83 32.51 -20.35
N LEU A 840 3.91 31.62 -19.95
CA LEU A 840 3.56 30.45 -20.74
C LEU A 840 2.68 30.87 -21.92
N SER A 841 3.24 30.87 -23.14
CA SER A 841 2.42 31.00 -24.35
C SER A 841 1.55 29.73 -24.48
N LYS A 842 0.23 29.89 -24.56
CA LYS A 842 -0.68 28.81 -24.95
C LYS A 842 -0.31 28.36 -26.37
N LYS A 843 0.45 27.28 -26.52
CA LYS A 843 0.56 26.59 -27.80
C LYS A 843 -0.84 26.08 -28.15
N LYS A 844 -1.44 26.63 -29.21
CA LYS A 844 -2.60 26.00 -29.84
C LYS A 844 -2.17 24.59 -30.25
N ASN A 845 -2.84 23.58 -29.73
CA ASN A 845 -2.67 22.21 -30.19
C ASN A 845 -2.98 22.19 -31.68
N SER A 846 -1.96 21.94 -32.48
CA SER A 846 -2.11 21.56 -33.89
C SER A 846 -2.12 20.04 -34.00
#